data_98b1eb5e36cd310e1bc2d538349989a6
#
_entry.id   98b1eb5e36cd310e1bc2d538349989a6
#
_cell.length_a   1.000
_cell.length_b   1.000
_cell.length_c   1.000
_cell.angle_alpha   90.00
_cell.angle_beta   90.00
_cell.angle_gamma   90.00
#
_symmetry.space_group_name_H-M   'P 1'
#
loop_
_entity.id
_entity.type
_entity.pdbx_description
1 polymer ?
#
loop_
_entity_poly.entity_id
_entity_poly.type
_entity_poly.pdbx_seq_one_letter_code
_entity_poly.pdbx_strand_id
1 'polypeptide(L)'
;YDPIERVFDNTHSRGFGFKISVLGGANDDLIQSLSHLMGDLPAGDKWDYQVQLFGHNRVAHYLEGNQALLSQRGGICQKLANDDAIYAHYAAQHGFLHRQKNNRFDLRDYDAFFFVSTTEKDPQELLDARMTLETGLAQLGFDLLPVTPEMLLTDVSDILNFDKRQDRPKEKGYNPLEPLNLQALSPDTEALTHRGHIATRHTNDQGEEVRTRLVNLGLSRLPGDYRLYALPEAFSSLRNVSRNITCPHRVTLSFRNEPTGKQNADNDNKIKDLTKTVNSQMALLAPTAEDELKERKALQKGLLSKEFTIASMVLTVSLFTDKTHQKKDTQAAKESFSHAGLDIIPLKMNQPQALLSTLPFMMSEGLWGDCKKAGRVRTLKSSNLVNLFPLIMDFFQLKGGVLLPTMRQQISFFNPFTCGSDNQNIALTGGSGAGKSFLVQEIAETVYAMGGKVWILDKGASYKKLTLSLGGTYMTHANIFLNPFTHLGAMQSAEFEFEFVDDDGRPVDPMMEALDNITALFATIASPYVPLTAFQQSVLGDAIVTAWERKGNQALVDDVRDALIEIAGEESDRRIKDIAVQLKKFCTDGMYKDVFNKPSMLDPSVEITTLELDGFPPAVLRPVIFALMVSINQQMYLAGSRSTPKLCIIEEAWSLLSGANEQAREFINTGYRTARKFGGAFCTVTQGIEDFFSNEEAKACYNNSDIHIILRQGEGFDEYLIQNPDAFSPFEQRLIKSFAPSAEAGYSSARIKAGGHVTYHRFFASPVKRAMFSTEPKEFEYCENLYKQGHSLERAIEQTSRHFYGKDIDAFNQAIGASA
;
A
#
# COMPACT_ATOMS: atom_id res chain seq x y z
N TYR A 1 34.49 -18.83 1.11
CA TYR A 1 33.09 -19.21 0.97
C TYR A 1 32.98 -20.58 0.32
N ASP A 2 32.20 -21.44 0.94
CA ASP A 2 31.88 -22.75 0.38
C ASP A 2 30.53 -22.66 -0.40
N PRO A 3 30.55 -22.81 -1.74
CA PRO A 3 29.33 -22.66 -2.55
C PRO A 3 28.36 -23.84 -2.42
N ILE A 4 28.82 -25.01 -1.96
CA ILE A 4 28.03 -26.23 -1.78
C ILE A 4 27.23 -26.11 -0.47
N GLU A 5 27.93 -25.89 0.62
CA GLU A 5 27.33 -25.71 1.94
C GLU A 5 26.75 -24.28 2.13
N ARG A 6 27.10 -23.31 1.27
CA ARG A 6 26.74 -21.88 1.38
C ARG A 6 27.15 -21.30 2.73
N VAL A 7 28.38 -21.55 3.15
CA VAL A 7 28.98 -21.15 4.42
C VAL A 7 30.19 -20.26 4.17
N PHE A 8 30.34 -19.23 4.99
CA PHE A 8 31.50 -18.36 5.02
C PHE A 8 32.50 -18.86 6.06
N ASP A 9 33.74 -19.05 5.65
CA ASP A 9 34.86 -19.37 6.54
C ASP A 9 35.60 -18.08 6.91
N ASN A 10 35.61 -17.74 8.17
CA ASN A 10 36.33 -16.60 8.73
C ASN A 10 37.65 -17.09 9.42
N THR A 11 38.39 -16.18 10.08
CA THR A 11 39.65 -16.53 10.74
C THR A 11 39.46 -17.55 11.87
N HIS A 12 38.45 -17.34 12.70
CA HIS A 12 38.20 -18.19 13.88
C HIS A 12 36.80 -18.80 13.90
N SER A 13 35.93 -18.41 13.00
CA SER A 13 34.52 -18.81 12.96
C SER A 13 34.06 -19.23 11.57
N ARG A 14 32.95 -19.94 11.54
CA ARG A 14 32.18 -20.23 10.31
C ARG A 14 30.78 -19.67 10.44
N GLY A 15 30.14 -19.29 9.35
CA GLY A 15 28.82 -18.72 9.42
C GLY A 15 28.05 -18.72 8.11
N PHE A 16 26.76 -18.48 8.21
CA PHE A 16 25.86 -18.28 7.08
C PHE A 16 24.92 -17.11 7.34
N GLY A 17 24.20 -16.66 6.33
CA GLY A 17 23.21 -15.61 6.47
C GLY A 17 22.04 -15.81 5.53
N PHE A 18 20.93 -15.18 5.90
CA PHE A 18 19.74 -15.00 5.06
C PHE A 18 19.41 -13.52 4.92
N LYS A 19 19.09 -13.08 3.70
CA LYS A 19 18.28 -11.87 3.49
C LYS A 19 16.83 -12.27 3.75
N ILE A 20 16.12 -11.52 4.59
CA ILE A 20 14.80 -11.88 5.11
C ILE A 20 13.79 -10.81 4.71
N SER A 21 12.57 -11.23 4.32
CA SER A 21 11.46 -10.29 4.20
C SER A 21 11.07 -9.74 5.57
N VAL A 22 10.70 -8.46 5.62
CA VAL A 22 10.06 -7.89 6.83
C VAL A 22 8.57 -8.23 6.82
N LEU A 23 7.98 -8.49 8.00
CA LEU A 23 6.55 -8.76 8.13
C LEU A 23 5.76 -7.47 8.38
N GLY A 24 4.54 -7.41 7.84
CA GLY A 24 3.63 -6.27 7.96
C GLY A 24 2.87 -6.17 9.29
N GLY A 25 3.38 -6.79 10.35
CA GLY A 25 2.79 -6.77 11.69
C GLY A 25 3.20 -7.97 12.53
N ALA A 26 2.85 -7.95 13.80
CA ALA A 26 3.10 -9.06 14.73
C ALA A 26 1.95 -9.20 15.72
N ASN A 27 1.65 -10.44 16.09
CA ASN A 27 0.74 -10.80 17.16
C ASN A 27 1.48 -11.58 18.26
N ASP A 28 0.80 -11.88 19.35
CA ASP A 28 1.42 -12.61 20.47
C ASP A 28 1.82 -14.05 20.08
N ASP A 29 1.10 -14.70 19.15
CA ASP A 29 1.42 -16.02 18.65
C ASP A 29 2.75 -16.03 17.88
N LEU A 30 2.97 -15.06 17.03
CA LEU A 30 4.25 -14.87 16.31
C LEU A 30 5.40 -14.65 17.30
N ILE A 31 5.20 -13.79 18.31
CA ILE A 31 6.21 -13.51 19.35
C ILE A 31 6.56 -14.79 20.10
N GLN A 32 5.56 -15.58 20.50
CA GLN A 32 5.75 -16.84 21.19
C GLN A 32 6.51 -17.86 20.32
N SER A 33 6.07 -18.02 19.07
CA SER A 33 6.69 -18.95 18.12
C SER A 33 8.14 -18.57 17.80
N LEU A 34 8.43 -17.28 17.60
CA LEU A 34 9.80 -16.77 17.45
C LEU A 34 10.63 -17.04 18.72
N SER A 35 10.04 -16.87 19.92
CA SER A 35 10.74 -17.14 21.18
C SER A 35 11.11 -18.61 21.32
N HIS A 36 10.23 -19.53 20.93
CA HIS A 36 10.52 -20.97 20.91
C HIS A 36 11.60 -21.30 19.87
N LEU A 37 11.47 -20.80 18.64
CA LEU A 37 12.48 -21.01 17.59
C LEU A 37 13.87 -20.54 18.06
N MET A 38 13.95 -19.34 18.65
CA MET A 38 15.23 -18.83 19.18
C MET A 38 15.75 -19.71 20.35
N GLY A 39 14.87 -20.30 21.14
CA GLY A 39 15.23 -21.22 22.24
C GLY A 39 15.74 -22.56 21.75
N ASP A 40 15.33 -23.03 20.58
CA ASP A 40 15.76 -24.28 19.97
C ASP A 40 17.12 -24.17 19.28
N LEU A 41 17.61 -22.95 19.03
CA LEU A 41 18.93 -22.72 18.47
C LEU A 41 20.04 -23.06 19.49
N PRO A 42 21.22 -23.55 19.04
CA PRO A 42 22.34 -23.86 19.90
C PRO A 42 22.68 -22.76 20.90
N ALA A 43 23.04 -23.16 22.12
CA ALA A 43 23.40 -22.26 23.22
C ALA A 43 24.89 -22.36 23.57
N GLY A 44 25.44 -21.26 24.09
CA GLY A 44 26.81 -21.20 24.57
C GLY A 44 27.65 -20.13 23.98
N ASP A 45 28.88 -20.00 24.43
CA ASP A 45 29.80 -18.93 24.03
C ASP A 45 30.44 -19.12 22.64
N LYS A 46 30.20 -20.26 22.02
CA LYS A 46 30.65 -20.58 20.68
C LYS A 46 29.70 -20.11 19.58
N TRP A 47 28.49 -19.77 19.93
CA TRP A 47 27.44 -19.41 18.99
C TRP A 47 27.06 -17.93 19.07
N ASP A 48 26.90 -17.29 17.90
CA ASP A 48 26.44 -15.90 17.77
C ASP A 48 25.38 -15.79 16.69
N TYR A 49 24.35 -15.04 17.02
CA TYR A 49 23.22 -14.73 16.16
C TYR A 49 23.13 -13.22 15.99
N GLN A 50 22.83 -12.77 14.77
CA GLN A 50 22.73 -11.35 14.48
C GLN A 50 21.55 -11.07 13.58
N VAL A 51 20.66 -10.17 13.98
CA VAL A 51 19.54 -9.66 13.17
C VAL A 51 19.80 -8.21 12.84
N GLN A 52 19.65 -7.85 11.57
CA GLN A 52 19.91 -6.51 11.08
C GLN A 52 18.74 -5.98 10.28
N LEU A 53 18.49 -4.67 10.40
CA LEU A 53 17.60 -3.91 9.52
C LEU A 53 18.34 -2.67 9.02
N PHE A 54 18.41 -2.48 7.73
CA PHE A 54 19.00 -1.30 7.10
C PHE A 54 17.91 -0.49 6.39
N GLY A 55 17.58 0.69 6.94
CA GLY A 55 16.68 1.66 6.32
C GLY A 55 17.45 2.65 5.45
N HIS A 56 17.15 2.70 4.16
CA HIS A 56 17.85 3.51 3.17
C HIS A 56 16.91 4.16 2.16
N ASN A 57 17.42 5.05 1.33
CA ASN A 57 16.68 5.79 0.31
C ASN A 57 16.92 5.31 -1.13
N ARG A 58 17.44 4.11 -1.31
CA ARG A 58 17.77 3.52 -2.60
C ARG A 58 16.57 2.81 -3.20
N VAL A 59 15.69 3.57 -3.84
CA VAL A 59 14.40 3.09 -4.36
C VAL A 59 14.29 3.19 -5.89
N ALA A 60 15.37 3.60 -6.57
CA ALA A 60 15.38 3.87 -8.02
C ALA A 60 14.87 2.69 -8.85
N HIS A 61 15.29 1.46 -8.54
CA HIS A 61 14.90 0.28 -9.30
C HIS A 61 13.39 -0.01 -9.26
N TYR A 62 12.70 0.30 -8.15
CA TYR A 62 11.25 0.20 -8.05
C TYR A 62 10.56 1.31 -8.84
N LEU A 63 11.09 2.53 -8.76
CA LEU A 63 10.54 3.69 -9.48
C LEU A 63 10.67 3.54 -10.99
N GLU A 64 11.80 3.05 -11.47
CA GLU A 64 12.01 2.77 -12.90
C GLU A 64 11.12 1.63 -13.41
N GLY A 65 10.95 0.57 -12.61
CA GLY A 65 10.02 -0.50 -12.94
C GLY A 65 8.58 0.01 -13.05
N ASN A 66 8.16 0.87 -12.12
CA ASN A 66 6.83 1.49 -12.16
C ASN A 66 6.68 2.46 -13.34
N GLN A 67 7.71 3.29 -13.60
CA GLN A 67 7.75 4.19 -14.75
C GLN A 67 7.59 3.43 -16.08
N ALA A 68 8.34 2.34 -16.25
CA ALA A 68 8.24 1.49 -17.43
C ALA A 68 6.83 0.89 -17.60
N LEU A 69 6.21 0.45 -16.51
CA LEU A 69 4.86 -0.08 -16.50
C LEU A 69 3.83 0.97 -16.93
N LEU A 70 3.88 2.17 -16.37
CA LEU A 70 2.93 3.25 -16.66
C LEU A 70 3.19 3.96 -18.00
N SER A 71 4.36 3.75 -18.62
CA SER A 71 4.72 4.31 -19.92
C SER A 71 4.27 3.47 -21.12
N GLN A 72 3.64 2.30 -20.91
CA GLN A 72 3.34 1.34 -21.99
C GLN A 72 2.47 1.90 -23.12
N ARG A 73 1.54 2.82 -22.81
CA ARG A 73 0.71 3.50 -23.82
C ARG A 73 1.42 4.62 -24.58
N GLY A 74 2.59 5.04 -24.13
CA GLY A 74 3.29 6.20 -24.72
C GLY A 74 2.58 7.53 -24.50
N GLY A 75 2.91 8.54 -25.31
CA GLY A 75 2.26 9.84 -25.30
C GLY A 75 2.21 10.52 -23.93
N ILE A 76 1.02 10.96 -23.53
CA ILE A 76 0.80 11.66 -22.25
C ILE A 76 1.09 10.74 -21.04
N CYS A 77 0.78 9.43 -21.11
CA CYS A 77 1.08 8.48 -20.02
C CYS A 77 2.58 8.39 -19.76
N GLN A 78 3.39 8.31 -20.82
CA GLN A 78 4.85 8.31 -20.69
C GLN A 78 5.36 9.60 -20.02
N LYS A 79 4.79 10.75 -20.40
CA LYS A 79 5.18 12.04 -19.81
C LYS A 79 4.82 12.11 -18.32
N LEU A 80 3.59 11.74 -17.95
CA LEU A 80 3.16 11.71 -16.55
C LEU A 80 3.98 10.74 -15.72
N ALA A 81 4.25 9.53 -16.25
CA ALA A 81 5.09 8.54 -15.57
C ALA A 81 6.53 9.03 -15.35
N ASN A 82 7.09 9.77 -16.34
CA ASN A 82 8.40 10.39 -16.20
C ASN A 82 8.39 11.48 -15.12
N ASP A 83 7.41 12.38 -15.12
CA ASP A 83 7.29 13.47 -14.14
C ASP A 83 7.15 12.92 -12.71
N ASP A 84 6.35 11.86 -12.53
CA ASP A 84 6.17 11.18 -11.24
C ASP A 84 7.43 10.48 -10.78
N ALA A 85 8.14 9.77 -11.68
CA ALA A 85 9.40 9.11 -11.34
C ALA A 85 10.45 10.14 -10.90
N ILE A 86 10.61 11.24 -11.63
CA ILE A 86 11.53 12.33 -11.27
C ILE A 86 11.14 12.94 -9.90
N TYR A 87 9.85 13.18 -9.66
CA TYR A 87 9.36 13.68 -8.38
C TYR A 87 9.61 12.71 -7.22
N ALA A 88 9.42 11.41 -7.45
CA ALA A 88 9.69 10.37 -6.46
C ALA A 88 11.19 10.19 -6.16
N HIS A 89 12.06 10.28 -7.17
CA HIS A 89 13.53 10.33 -6.97
C HIS A 89 13.95 11.55 -6.14
N TYR A 90 13.39 12.71 -6.43
CA TYR A 90 13.60 13.89 -5.61
C TYR A 90 13.17 13.62 -4.15
N ALA A 91 12.00 13.01 -3.95
CA ALA A 91 11.48 12.73 -2.61
C ALA A 91 12.33 11.72 -1.83
N ALA A 92 12.96 10.77 -2.49
CA ALA A 92 13.89 9.83 -1.84
C ALA A 92 15.11 10.53 -1.23
N GLN A 93 15.58 11.63 -1.85
CA GLN A 93 16.75 12.38 -1.39
C GLN A 93 16.42 13.59 -0.53
N HIS A 94 15.32 14.29 -0.84
CA HIS A 94 14.98 15.60 -0.23
C HIS A 94 13.67 15.59 0.55
N GLY A 95 12.85 14.53 0.43
CA GLY A 95 11.49 14.43 0.95
C GLY A 95 10.44 15.02 0.01
N PHE A 96 9.21 14.52 0.10
CA PHE A 96 8.09 15.06 -0.65
C PHE A 96 7.79 16.52 -0.28
N LEU A 97 7.40 17.30 -1.25
CA LEU A 97 6.95 18.68 -1.07
C LEU A 97 5.57 18.68 -0.38
N HIS A 98 5.50 19.22 0.83
CA HIS A 98 4.25 19.37 1.59
C HIS A 98 4.27 20.65 2.44
N ARG A 99 3.09 21.05 2.95
CA ARG A 99 2.93 22.34 3.63
C ARG A 99 3.38 22.36 5.10
N GLN A 100 3.60 21.22 5.71
CA GLN A 100 4.05 21.12 7.09
C GLN A 100 5.53 21.50 7.19
N LYS A 101 5.82 22.74 7.50
CA LYS A 101 7.18 23.24 7.68
C LYS A 101 7.90 22.44 8.77
N ASN A 102 9.17 22.11 8.51
CA ASN A 102 10.08 21.35 9.38
C ASN A 102 9.88 19.81 9.44
N ASN A 103 8.88 19.27 8.79
CA ASN A 103 8.69 17.83 8.70
C ASN A 103 9.17 17.35 7.33
N ARG A 104 10.05 16.35 7.32
CA ARG A 104 10.55 15.74 6.10
C ARG A 104 9.91 14.36 5.97
N PHE A 105 9.32 14.08 4.82
CA PHE A 105 8.75 12.78 4.48
C PHE A 105 9.50 12.19 3.28
N ASP A 106 10.46 11.32 3.58
CA ASP A 106 11.33 10.70 2.58
C ASP A 106 10.70 9.43 2.04
N LEU A 107 11.20 8.96 0.91
CA LEU A 107 10.93 7.62 0.40
C LEU A 107 12.06 6.69 0.84
N ARG A 108 11.71 5.52 1.40
CA ARG A 108 12.67 4.55 1.94
C ARG A 108 12.33 3.12 1.59
N ASP A 109 13.37 2.29 1.63
CA ASP A 109 13.25 0.85 1.65
C ASP A 109 14.04 0.27 2.83
N TYR A 110 13.76 -1.00 3.18
CA TYR A 110 14.35 -1.69 4.31
C TYR A 110 14.85 -3.06 3.91
N ASP A 111 16.16 -3.27 4.04
CA ASP A 111 16.79 -4.59 3.90
C ASP A 111 16.97 -5.22 5.28
N ALA A 112 16.54 -6.46 5.45
CA ALA A 112 16.71 -7.21 6.68
C ALA A 112 17.57 -8.46 6.46
N PHE A 113 18.44 -8.76 7.44
CA PHE A 113 19.34 -9.91 7.41
C PHE A 113 19.33 -10.65 8.73
N PHE A 114 19.55 -11.96 8.66
CA PHE A 114 19.83 -12.80 9.81
C PHE A 114 21.13 -13.57 9.56
N PHE A 115 22.14 -13.35 10.41
CA PHE A 115 23.42 -14.02 10.33
C PHE A 115 23.60 -14.95 11.54
N VAL A 116 24.22 -16.09 11.29
CA VAL A 116 24.61 -17.07 12.32
C VAL A 116 26.07 -17.37 12.14
N SER A 117 26.82 -17.41 13.23
CA SER A 117 28.22 -17.82 13.22
C SER A 117 28.59 -18.63 14.44
N THR A 118 29.57 -19.51 14.28
CA THR A 118 30.05 -20.38 15.34
C THR A 118 31.54 -20.59 15.28
N THR A 119 32.16 -20.77 16.44
CA THR A 119 33.54 -21.28 16.61
C THR A 119 33.57 -22.78 16.84
N GLU A 120 32.41 -23.45 16.74
CA GLU A 120 32.34 -24.92 16.84
C GLU A 120 33.04 -25.55 15.63
N LYS A 121 33.76 -26.68 15.90
CA LYS A 121 34.57 -27.34 14.89
C LYS A 121 33.80 -28.33 14.01
N ASP A 122 32.70 -28.86 14.55
CA ASP A 122 31.85 -29.79 13.79
C ASP A 122 31.02 -29.03 12.77
N PRO A 123 31.22 -29.24 11.45
CA PRO A 123 30.43 -28.57 10.41
C PRO A 123 28.94 -28.97 10.49
N GLN A 124 28.62 -30.17 10.94
CA GLN A 124 27.26 -30.66 10.97
C GLN A 124 26.36 -29.85 11.92
N GLU A 125 26.89 -29.42 13.08
CA GLU A 125 26.13 -28.57 14.00
C GLU A 125 25.70 -27.26 13.39
N LEU A 126 26.52 -26.63 12.51
CA LEU A 126 26.19 -25.41 11.82
C LEU A 126 25.10 -25.64 10.76
N LEU A 127 25.16 -26.75 10.02
CA LEU A 127 24.14 -27.11 9.03
C LEU A 127 22.80 -27.45 9.70
N ASP A 128 22.82 -28.14 10.83
CA ASP A 128 21.61 -28.45 11.61
C ASP A 128 20.95 -27.17 12.15
N ALA A 129 21.74 -26.22 12.67
CA ALA A 129 21.26 -24.91 13.10
C ALA A 129 20.65 -24.12 11.93
N ARG A 130 21.26 -24.24 10.74
CA ARG A 130 20.72 -23.61 9.51
C ARG A 130 19.37 -24.19 9.13
N MET A 131 19.23 -25.52 9.09
CA MET A 131 17.97 -26.16 8.75
C MET A 131 16.86 -25.80 9.75
N THR A 132 17.17 -25.75 11.03
CA THR A 132 16.24 -25.35 12.09
C THR A 132 15.77 -23.92 11.88
N LEU A 133 16.69 -22.99 11.63
CA LEU A 133 16.36 -21.58 11.43
C LEU A 133 15.57 -21.35 10.14
N GLU A 134 16.01 -21.94 9.01
CA GLU A 134 15.37 -21.82 7.70
C GLU A 134 13.93 -22.34 7.73
N THR A 135 13.75 -23.55 8.25
CA THR A 135 12.41 -24.16 8.36
C THR A 135 11.51 -23.38 9.32
N GLY A 136 12.05 -23.01 10.48
CA GLY A 136 11.26 -22.30 11.49
C GLY A 136 10.83 -20.90 11.03
N LEU A 137 11.72 -20.11 10.41
CA LEU A 137 11.36 -18.78 9.90
C LEU A 137 10.39 -18.86 8.71
N ALA A 138 10.58 -19.84 7.79
CA ALA A 138 9.65 -20.05 6.68
C ALA A 138 8.23 -20.42 7.17
N GLN A 139 8.11 -21.27 8.19
CA GLN A 139 6.82 -21.59 8.82
C GLN A 139 6.14 -20.37 9.46
N LEU A 140 6.91 -19.37 9.89
CA LEU A 140 6.41 -18.13 10.47
C LEU A 140 6.07 -17.07 9.41
N GLY A 141 6.19 -17.41 8.12
CA GLY A 141 5.81 -16.55 7.00
C GLY A 141 6.91 -15.59 6.51
N PHE A 142 8.16 -15.83 6.90
CA PHE A 142 9.29 -15.08 6.35
C PHE A 142 9.77 -15.68 5.02
N ASP A 143 9.98 -14.84 4.01
CA ASP A 143 10.72 -15.23 2.81
C ASP A 143 12.22 -15.13 3.09
N LEU A 144 12.96 -16.17 2.70
CA LEU A 144 14.38 -16.30 3.01
C LEU A 144 15.18 -16.46 1.71
N LEU A 145 16.19 -15.63 1.54
CA LEU A 145 17.17 -15.76 0.47
C LEU A 145 18.56 -15.96 1.07
N PRO A 146 19.25 -17.10 0.80
CA PRO A 146 20.61 -17.31 1.29
C PRO A 146 21.54 -16.19 0.82
N VAL A 147 22.33 -15.64 1.75
CA VAL A 147 23.30 -14.58 1.45
C VAL A 147 24.43 -15.16 0.62
N THR A 148 24.67 -14.55 -0.55
CA THR A 148 25.79 -14.86 -1.43
C THR A 148 27.01 -13.99 -1.07
N PRO A 149 28.23 -14.33 -1.57
CA PRO A 149 29.40 -13.48 -1.38
C PRO A 149 29.20 -12.06 -1.90
N GLU A 150 28.55 -11.89 -3.06
CA GLU A 150 28.25 -10.57 -3.64
C GLU A 150 27.33 -9.75 -2.75
N MET A 151 26.29 -10.39 -2.19
CA MET A 151 25.38 -9.73 -1.24
C MET A 151 26.11 -9.32 0.05
N LEU A 152 26.97 -10.20 0.59
CA LEU A 152 27.75 -9.90 1.79
C LEU A 152 28.73 -8.75 1.54
N LEU A 153 29.45 -8.78 0.41
CA LEU A 153 30.39 -7.73 0.02
C LEU A 153 29.68 -6.39 -0.15
N THR A 154 28.51 -6.39 -0.78
CA THR A 154 27.68 -5.19 -0.97
C THR A 154 27.22 -4.64 0.37
N ASP A 155 26.71 -5.49 1.27
CA ASP A 155 26.23 -5.08 2.60
C ASP A 155 27.36 -4.49 3.47
N VAL A 156 28.52 -5.15 3.50
CA VAL A 156 29.69 -4.67 4.26
C VAL A 156 30.25 -3.37 3.67
N SER A 157 30.32 -3.27 2.34
CA SER A 157 30.73 -2.05 1.66
C SER A 157 29.84 -0.85 2.04
N ASP A 158 28.55 -1.06 2.12
CA ASP A 158 27.57 -0.04 2.47
C ASP A 158 27.76 0.52 3.89
N ILE A 159 28.51 -0.13 4.74
CA ILE A 159 28.77 0.38 6.09
C ILE A 159 29.86 1.48 6.07
N LEU A 160 30.92 1.32 5.29
CA LEU A 160 32.06 2.26 5.26
C LEU A 160 32.13 3.10 3.98
N ASN A 161 31.62 2.61 2.87
CA ASN A 161 31.56 3.28 1.58
C ASN A 161 30.15 3.79 1.24
N PHE A 162 29.33 4.11 2.24
CA PHE A 162 27.98 4.58 2.02
C PHE A 162 27.97 5.96 1.33
N ASP A 163 27.34 6.03 0.17
CA ASP A 163 26.98 7.28 -0.50
C ASP A 163 25.47 7.48 -0.48
N LYS A 164 25.00 8.49 0.23
CA LYS A 164 23.58 8.85 0.33
C LYS A 164 22.97 9.33 -0.99
N ARG A 165 23.80 9.69 -1.99
CA ARG A 165 23.37 10.13 -3.33
C ARG A 165 23.15 8.97 -4.29
N GLN A 166 23.62 7.78 -3.93
CA GLN A 166 23.38 6.59 -4.71
C GLN A 166 21.92 6.14 -4.63
N ASP A 167 21.24 6.10 -5.76
CA ASP A 167 19.86 5.64 -5.87
C ASP A 167 19.73 4.11 -5.93
N ARG A 168 20.87 3.41 -6.12
CA ARG A 168 20.96 1.95 -6.15
C ARG A 168 22.11 1.47 -5.29
N PRO A 169 21.99 0.27 -4.66
CA PRO A 169 23.15 -0.36 -4.03
C PRO A 169 24.20 -0.63 -5.09
N LYS A 170 25.46 -0.40 -4.74
CA LYS A 170 26.59 -0.76 -5.58
C LYS A 170 26.84 -2.25 -5.42
N GLU A 171 26.35 -3.06 -6.34
CA GLU A 171 26.64 -4.49 -6.34
C GLU A 171 28.15 -4.72 -6.48
N LYS A 172 28.70 -5.50 -5.56
CA LYS A 172 30.10 -5.92 -5.58
C LYS A 172 30.21 -7.27 -6.29
N GLY A 173 31.07 -7.33 -7.29
CA GLY A 173 31.48 -8.61 -7.86
C GLY A 173 32.33 -9.42 -6.86
N TYR A 174 32.24 -10.74 -6.94
CA TYR A 174 33.02 -11.64 -6.10
C TYR A 174 34.12 -12.35 -6.93
N ASN A 175 35.37 -12.25 -6.47
CA ASN A 175 36.49 -13.01 -6.98
C ASN A 175 36.83 -14.14 -6.01
N PRO A 176 36.57 -15.41 -6.35
CA PRO A 176 36.86 -16.55 -5.45
C PRO A 176 38.37 -16.79 -5.19
N LEU A 177 39.25 -16.15 -5.94
CA LEU A 177 40.71 -16.28 -5.75
C LEU A 177 41.25 -15.30 -4.71
N GLU A 178 40.45 -14.37 -4.21
CA GLU A 178 40.88 -13.37 -3.24
C GLU A 178 40.04 -13.47 -1.95
N PRO A 179 40.64 -13.20 -0.78
CA PRO A 179 39.87 -13.13 0.48
C PRO A 179 38.77 -12.07 0.41
N LEU A 180 37.60 -12.42 0.93
CA LEU A 180 36.41 -11.53 0.93
C LEU A 180 36.67 -10.16 1.59
N ASN A 181 37.44 -10.14 2.68
CA ASN A 181 37.73 -8.91 3.41
C ASN A 181 38.54 -7.91 2.59
N LEU A 182 39.29 -8.34 1.57
CA LEU A 182 40.06 -7.46 0.68
C LEU A 182 39.20 -6.90 -0.46
N GLN A 183 38.01 -7.46 -0.70
CA GLN A 183 37.13 -7.05 -1.78
C GLN A 183 35.99 -6.12 -1.31
N ALA A 184 35.72 -6.06 0.00
CA ALA A 184 34.58 -5.35 0.55
C ALA A 184 34.66 -3.83 0.39
N LEU A 185 35.83 -3.24 0.55
CA LEU A 185 36.00 -1.79 0.59
C LEU A 185 36.69 -1.26 -0.68
N SER A 186 36.47 0.01 -0.99
CA SER A 186 37.20 0.72 -2.01
C SER A 186 38.68 0.92 -1.54
N PRO A 187 39.66 0.81 -2.43
CA PRO A 187 41.08 0.89 -2.03
C PRO A 187 41.50 2.20 -1.36
N ASP A 188 40.78 3.29 -1.64
CA ASP A 188 40.99 4.62 -1.10
C ASP A 188 40.12 4.95 0.14
N THR A 189 39.44 3.92 0.71
CA THR A 189 38.61 4.11 1.89
C THR A 189 39.45 4.50 3.11
N GLU A 190 39.14 5.67 3.66
CA GLU A 190 39.71 6.15 4.93
C GLU A 190 38.61 6.20 6.00
N ALA A 191 38.94 5.72 7.19
CA ALA A 191 38.04 5.79 8.36
C ALA A 191 38.78 6.44 9.53
N LEU A 192 38.35 7.65 9.92
CA LEU A 192 38.92 8.41 11.02
C LEU A 192 38.02 8.35 12.25
N THR A 193 38.52 7.81 13.33
CA THR A 193 37.81 7.70 14.59
C THR A 193 37.81 9.01 15.37
N HIS A 194 36.61 9.49 15.69
CA HIS A 194 36.39 10.61 16.59
C HIS A 194 35.66 10.15 17.85
N ARG A 195 35.65 10.99 18.89
CA ARG A 195 35.00 10.66 20.18
C ARG A 195 33.54 10.26 20.06
N GLY A 196 32.79 10.82 19.10
CA GLY A 196 31.35 10.63 18.99
C GLY A 196 30.89 10.14 17.61
N HIS A 197 31.78 9.87 16.68
CA HIS A 197 31.47 9.36 15.35
C HIS A 197 32.74 8.81 14.67
N ILE A 198 32.55 8.07 13.59
CA ILE A 198 33.60 7.70 12.63
C ILE A 198 33.35 8.51 11.37
N ALA A 199 34.37 9.25 10.92
CA ALA A 199 34.33 9.94 9.63
C ALA A 199 34.93 9.04 8.56
N THR A 200 34.15 8.73 7.52
CA THR A 200 34.61 7.95 6.38
C THR A 200 34.79 8.83 5.14
N ARG A 201 35.74 8.47 4.30
CA ARG A 201 36.01 9.11 3.02
C ARG A 201 36.36 8.03 2.00
N HIS A 202 35.82 8.14 0.79
CA HIS A 202 36.16 7.29 -0.36
C HIS A 202 35.79 8.02 -1.66
N THR A 203 36.28 7.53 -2.78
CA THR A 203 35.89 8.03 -4.11
C THR A 203 34.80 7.11 -4.69
N ASN A 204 33.70 7.71 -5.16
CA ASN A 204 32.65 6.96 -5.83
C ASN A 204 33.00 6.62 -7.29
N ASP A 205 32.18 5.89 -8.01
CA ASP A 205 32.43 5.46 -9.39
C ASP A 205 32.46 6.63 -10.40
N GLN A 206 31.94 7.80 -10.00
CA GLN A 206 31.97 9.02 -10.81
C GLN A 206 33.26 9.84 -10.59
N GLY A 207 34.17 9.34 -9.74
CA GLY A 207 35.40 10.03 -9.39
C GLY A 207 35.21 11.14 -8.34
N GLU A 208 34.06 11.21 -7.67
CA GLU A 208 33.77 12.24 -6.67
C GLU A 208 34.11 11.74 -5.27
N GLU A 209 34.65 12.64 -4.45
CA GLU A 209 34.90 12.36 -3.04
C GLU A 209 33.58 12.32 -2.24
N VAL A 210 33.32 11.19 -1.59
CA VAL A 210 32.20 10.98 -0.66
C VAL A 210 32.72 11.05 0.76
N ARG A 211 32.06 11.84 1.60
CA ARG A 211 32.34 11.96 3.03
C ARG A 211 31.07 11.66 3.84
N THR A 212 31.13 10.65 4.68
CA THR A 212 30.03 10.24 5.55
C THR A 212 30.49 10.24 7.02
N ARG A 213 29.55 10.50 7.93
CA ARG A 213 29.76 10.34 9.37
C ARG A 213 28.86 9.23 9.88
N LEU A 214 29.45 8.19 10.42
CA LEU A 214 28.75 7.14 11.14
C LEU A 214 28.69 7.49 12.62
N VAL A 215 27.47 7.54 13.15
CA VAL A 215 27.21 7.74 14.58
C VAL A 215 26.59 6.47 15.14
N ASN A 216 27.32 5.76 15.98
CA ASN A 216 26.82 4.55 16.61
C ASN A 216 26.24 4.86 18.00
N LEU A 217 25.00 4.43 18.21
CA LEU A 217 24.28 4.54 19.48
C LEU A 217 24.03 3.12 20.02
N GLY A 218 23.98 3.01 21.34
CA GLY A 218 23.68 1.74 22.01
C GLY A 218 22.51 1.91 22.95
N LEU A 219 21.87 0.79 23.33
CA LEU A 219 20.79 0.75 24.29
C LEU A 219 21.27 1.16 25.66
N SER A 220 20.66 2.19 26.21
CA SER A 220 20.97 2.71 27.56
C SER A 220 20.18 1.96 28.64
N ARG A 221 18.87 1.80 28.41
CA ARG A 221 17.96 1.18 29.35
C ARG A 221 17.03 0.22 28.63
N LEU A 222 16.76 -0.94 29.23
CA LEU A 222 15.71 -1.85 28.79
C LEU A 222 14.36 -1.32 29.28
N PRO A 223 13.33 -1.38 28.43
CA PRO A 223 11.97 -1.05 28.84
C PRO A 223 11.43 -2.13 29.79
N GLY A 224 10.49 -1.75 30.65
CA GLY A 224 9.83 -2.69 31.56
C GLY A 224 8.89 -3.64 30.84
N ASP A 225 8.14 -3.12 29.88
CA ASP A 225 7.27 -3.89 28.97
C ASP A 225 7.45 -3.37 27.55
N TYR A 226 7.73 -4.24 26.62
CA TYR A 226 7.95 -3.93 25.22
C TYR A 226 7.46 -5.04 24.30
N ARG A 227 6.83 -4.67 23.19
CA ARG A 227 6.24 -5.62 22.26
C ARG A 227 6.80 -5.40 20.84
N LEU A 228 7.00 -6.50 20.12
CA LEU A 228 7.55 -6.53 18.76
C LEU A 228 6.79 -5.60 17.79
N TYR A 229 5.48 -5.54 17.89
CA TYR A 229 4.64 -4.67 17.06
C TYR A 229 4.83 -3.15 17.35
N ALA A 230 5.48 -2.79 18.46
CA ALA A 230 5.81 -1.39 18.78
C ALA A 230 7.14 -0.93 18.17
N LEU A 231 8.00 -1.86 17.76
CA LEU A 231 9.35 -1.54 17.27
C LEU A 231 9.37 -0.64 16.02
N PRO A 232 8.46 -0.78 15.03
CA PRO A 232 8.43 0.12 13.87
C PRO A 232 8.27 1.60 14.24
N GLU A 233 7.63 1.93 15.38
CA GLU A 233 7.53 3.32 15.87
C GLU A 233 8.89 3.91 16.24
N ALA A 234 9.91 3.08 16.53
CA ALA A 234 11.27 3.53 16.77
C ALA A 234 11.96 4.06 15.50
N PHE A 235 11.53 3.64 14.33
CA PHE A 235 12.12 4.05 13.05
C PHE A 235 11.33 5.22 12.44
N SER A 236 9.99 5.13 12.48
CA SER A 236 9.10 6.14 11.93
C SER A 236 7.72 6.06 12.57
N SER A 237 7.19 7.19 13.02
CA SER A 237 5.89 7.25 13.69
C SER A 237 4.74 7.34 12.70
N LEU A 238 3.71 6.52 12.89
CA LEU A 238 2.47 6.60 12.10
C LEU A 238 1.73 7.94 12.27
N ARG A 239 1.80 8.54 13.47
CA ARG A 239 1.00 9.73 13.80
C ARG A 239 1.74 11.04 13.62
N ASN A 240 3.04 11.03 13.78
CA ASN A 240 3.81 12.26 13.82
C ASN A 240 5.04 12.22 12.95
N VAL A 241 4.97 12.85 11.78
CA VAL A 241 6.05 12.92 10.79
C VAL A 241 7.33 13.53 11.36
N SER A 242 7.23 14.39 12.40
CA SER A 242 8.43 14.99 13.03
C SER A 242 9.23 14.01 13.88
N ARG A 243 8.69 12.82 14.14
CA ARG A 243 9.30 11.76 14.96
C ARG A 243 9.80 10.60 14.10
N ASN A 244 10.55 10.92 13.08
CA ASN A 244 11.17 9.95 12.19
C ASN A 244 12.68 10.07 12.27
N ILE A 245 13.39 8.97 12.09
CA ILE A 245 14.83 9.03 11.85
C ILE A 245 15.03 9.70 10.48
N THR A 246 15.80 10.80 10.45
CA THR A 246 15.90 11.68 9.26
C THR A 246 17.03 11.30 8.31
N CYS A 247 17.79 10.26 8.60
CA CYS A 247 18.92 9.78 7.78
C CYS A 247 18.83 8.26 7.58
N PRO A 248 19.56 7.70 6.60
CA PRO A 248 19.75 6.27 6.51
C PRO A 248 20.32 5.71 7.81
N HIS A 249 19.84 4.55 8.23
CA HIS A 249 20.21 3.97 9.51
C HIS A 249 20.18 2.47 9.50
N ARG A 250 21.05 1.84 10.30
CA ARG A 250 21.10 0.39 10.48
C ARG A 250 20.86 0.05 11.95
N VAL A 251 19.99 -0.88 12.20
CA VAL A 251 19.75 -1.45 13.53
C VAL A 251 20.29 -2.86 13.53
N THR A 252 21.23 -3.14 14.45
CA THR A 252 21.87 -4.46 14.58
C THR A 252 21.66 -4.98 15.98
N LEU A 253 21.03 -6.13 16.08
CA LEU A 253 20.83 -6.89 17.32
C LEU A 253 21.66 -8.17 17.26
N SER A 254 22.74 -8.25 18.01
CA SER A 254 23.52 -9.47 18.18
C SER A 254 23.16 -10.15 19.50
N PHE A 255 23.01 -11.47 19.49
CA PHE A 255 22.64 -12.21 20.71
C PHE A 255 23.29 -13.60 20.77
N ARG A 256 23.30 -14.16 21.98
CA ARG A 256 23.71 -15.52 22.32
C ARG A 256 22.69 -16.16 23.23
N ASN A 257 22.33 -17.42 22.98
CA ASN A 257 21.59 -18.20 23.95
C ASN A 257 22.53 -18.68 25.07
N GLU A 258 22.16 -18.43 26.30
CA GLU A 258 22.93 -18.88 27.47
C GLU A 258 22.59 -20.32 27.80
N PRO A 259 23.58 -21.15 28.17
CA PRO A 259 23.34 -22.56 28.56
C PRO A 259 22.38 -22.64 29.75
N THR A 260 21.25 -23.33 29.60
CA THR A 260 20.19 -23.45 30.62
C THR A 260 20.69 -24.03 31.97
N GLY A 261 21.59 -24.99 31.94
CA GLY A 261 22.17 -25.60 33.16
C GLY A 261 22.93 -24.57 34.00
N LYS A 262 23.75 -23.71 33.38
CA LYS A 262 24.46 -22.61 34.05
C LYS A 262 23.51 -21.59 34.62
N GLN A 263 22.50 -21.22 33.87
CA GLN A 263 21.50 -20.22 34.29
C GLN A 263 20.67 -20.72 35.48
N ASN A 264 20.28 -22.00 35.48
CA ASN A 264 19.57 -22.61 36.58
C ASN A 264 20.45 -22.60 37.86
N ALA A 265 21.72 -23.00 37.76
CA ALA A 265 22.62 -23.01 38.89
C ALA A 265 22.87 -21.60 39.47
N ASP A 266 23.08 -20.61 38.62
CA ASP A 266 23.25 -19.22 39.03
C ASP A 266 21.98 -18.65 39.69
N ASN A 267 20.80 -19.00 39.16
CA ASN A 267 19.52 -18.58 39.72
C ASN A 267 19.22 -19.27 41.07
N ASP A 268 19.52 -20.56 41.20
CA ASP A 268 19.39 -21.30 42.43
C ASP A 268 20.24 -20.72 43.56
N ASN A 269 21.48 -20.32 43.25
CA ASN A 269 22.36 -19.68 44.24
C ASN A 269 21.76 -18.34 44.70
N LYS A 270 21.26 -17.51 43.78
CA LYS A 270 20.57 -16.25 44.11
C LYS A 270 19.30 -16.45 44.92
N ILE A 271 18.49 -17.50 44.60
CA ILE A 271 17.30 -17.83 45.38
C ILE A 271 17.69 -18.24 46.83
N LYS A 272 18.75 -19.02 47.00
CA LYS A 272 19.27 -19.38 48.32
C LYS A 272 19.70 -18.19 49.13
N ASP A 273 20.44 -17.23 48.50
CA ASP A 273 20.92 -16.03 49.16
C ASP A 273 19.78 -15.08 49.55
N LEU A 274 18.84 -14.83 48.61
CA LEU A 274 17.65 -14.05 48.87
C LEU A 274 16.75 -14.65 49.93
N THR A 275 16.60 -15.99 49.95
CA THR A 275 15.85 -16.68 51.00
C THR A 275 16.46 -16.48 52.37
N LYS A 276 17.80 -16.51 52.49
CA LYS A 276 18.51 -16.21 53.73
C LYS A 276 18.27 -14.75 54.15
N THR A 277 18.34 -13.81 53.19
CA THR A 277 18.12 -12.35 53.44
C THR A 277 16.70 -12.10 53.90
N VAL A 278 15.69 -12.64 53.27
CA VAL A 278 14.26 -12.46 53.60
C VAL A 278 13.95 -13.06 54.98
N ASN A 279 14.57 -14.17 55.33
CA ASN A 279 14.35 -14.87 56.63
C ASN A 279 15.24 -14.35 57.77
N SER A 280 16.03 -13.30 57.56
CA SER A 280 16.93 -12.70 58.57
C SER A 280 16.49 -11.26 58.93
N GLN A 281 17.10 -10.73 59.99
CA GLN A 281 16.92 -9.31 60.37
C GLN A 281 17.36 -8.35 59.24
N MET A 282 18.10 -8.79 58.25
CA MET A 282 18.48 -8.04 57.08
C MET A 282 17.30 -7.72 56.13
N ALA A 283 16.13 -8.37 56.30
CA ALA A 283 14.92 -8.05 55.55
C ALA A 283 14.50 -6.61 55.68
N LEU A 284 14.72 -5.99 56.86
CA LEU A 284 14.45 -4.56 57.13
C LEU A 284 15.34 -3.60 56.32
N LEU A 285 16.55 -4.07 55.94
CA LEU A 285 17.53 -3.30 55.16
C LEU A 285 17.42 -3.53 53.65
N ALA A 286 16.64 -4.51 53.26
CA ALA A 286 16.45 -4.94 51.85
C ALA A 286 14.96 -5.08 51.54
N PRO A 287 14.19 -3.96 51.47
CA PRO A 287 12.73 -3.99 51.30
C PRO A 287 12.25 -4.64 50.01
N THR A 288 13.10 -4.73 48.97
CA THR A 288 12.77 -5.35 47.69
C THR A 288 13.15 -6.86 47.62
N ALA A 289 13.78 -7.43 48.63
CA ALA A 289 14.30 -8.79 48.59
C ALA A 289 13.20 -9.85 48.46
N GLU A 290 12.02 -9.60 49.02
CA GLU A 290 10.88 -10.53 48.91
C GLU A 290 10.31 -10.57 47.48
N ASP A 291 10.18 -9.41 46.84
CA ASP A 291 9.69 -9.32 45.43
C ASP A 291 10.73 -9.91 44.47
N GLU A 292 12.02 -9.65 44.70
CA GLU A 292 13.08 -10.27 43.92
C GLU A 292 13.10 -11.78 44.07
N LEU A 293 12.85 -12.29 45.26
CA LEU A 293 12.75 -13.76 45.51
C LEU A 293 11.56 -14.37 44.74
N LYS A 294 10.41 -13.69 44.73
CA LYS A 294 9.23 -14.14 43.92
C LYS A 294 9.56 -14.18 42.44
N GLU A 295 10.18 -13.12 41.92
CA GLU A 295 10.59 -13.05 40.51
C GLU A 295 11.61 -14.14 40.17
N ARG A 296 12.61 -14.39 41.01
CA ARG A 296 13.61 -15.46 40.83
C ARG A 296 13.01 -16.85 40.82
N LYS A 297 12.02 -17.12 41.69
CA LYS A 297 11.29 -18.40 41.73
C LYS A 297 10.42 -18.57 40.47
N ALA A 298 9.77 -17.51 39.99
CA ALA A 298 9.03 -17.50 38.73
C ALA A 298 9.96 -17.77 37.52
N LEU A 299 11.14 -17.10 37.50
CA LEU A 299 12.18 -17.36 36.52
C LEU A 299 12.62 -18.83 36.48
N GLN A 300 12.88 -19.44 37.66
CA GLN A 300 13.27 -20.83 37.77
C GLN A 300 12.20 -21.77 37.22
N LYS A 301 10.93 -21.52 37.57
CA LYS A 301 9.80 -22.31 37.07
C LYS A 301 9.75 -22.29 35.54
N GLY A 302 9.85 -21.12 34.91
CA GLY A 302 9.82 -20.95 33.45
C GLY A 302 11.02 -21.59 32.75
N LEU A 303 12.22 -21.53 33.33
CA LEU A 303 13.41 -22.22 32.80
C LEU A 303 13.29 -23.76 32.87
N LEU A 304 12.74 -24.30 33.98
CA LEU A 304 12.51 -25.73 34.14
C LEU A 304 11.39 -26.23 33.22
N SER A 305 10.34 -25.47 33.01
CA SER A 305 9.24 -25.81 32.09
C SER A 305 9.59 -25.56 30.61
N LYS A 306 10.77 -25.03 30.32
CA LYS A 306 11.21 -24.60 28.96
C LYS A 306 10.26 -23.58 28.29
N GLU A 307 9.57 -22.76 29.07
CA GLU A 307 8.70 -21.70 28.57
C GLU A 307 9.50 -20.60 27.83
N PHE A 308 10.74 -20.38 28.28
CA PHE A 308 11.71 -19.48 27.65
C PHE A 308 13.14 -19.90 27.99
N THR A 309 14.10 -19.38 27.24
CA THR A 309 15.53 -19.44 27.52
C THR A 309 16.05 -18.06 27.94
N ILE A 310 17.30 -18.02 28.41
CA ILE A 310 18.00 -16.77 28.68
C ILE A 310 18.94 -16.44 27.52
N ALA A 311 18.97 -15.23 27.09
CA ALA A 311 19.89 -14.74 26.07
C ALA A 311 20.64 -13.50 26.55
N SER A 312 21.88 -13.39 26.15
CA SER A 312 22.67 -12.15 26.24
C SER A 312 22.63 -11.42 24.90
N MET A 313 22.52 -10.08 24.91
CA MET A 313 22.41 -9.34 23.66
C MET A 313 23.17 -8.00 23.68
N VAL A 314 23.45 -7.51 22.48
CA VAL A 314 23.99 -6.16 22.18
C VAL A 314 23.14 -5.54 21.08
N LEU A 315 22.58 -4.33 21.36
CA LEU A 315 21.88 -3.54 20.36
C LEU A 315 22.74 -2.33 19.94
N THR A 316 22.88 -2.13 18.64
CA THR A 316 23.57 -0.99 18.06
C THR A 316 22.69 -0.34 16.98
N VAL A 317 22.56 0.97 17.01
CA VAL A 317 21.91 1.77 15.98
C VAL A 317 22.98 2.65 15.34
N SER A 318 23.23 2.45 14.04
CA SER A 318 24.21 3.21 13.26
C SER A 318 23.51 4.20 12.34
N LEU A 319 23.82 5.48 12.44
CA LEU A 319 23.28 6.56 11.61
C LEU A 319 24.31 6.98 10.57
N PHE A 320 23.88 7.07 9.31
CA PHE A 320 24.69 7.55 8.18
C PHE A 320 24.31 9.02 7.91
N THR A 321 25.16 9.94 8.36
CA THR A 321 24.87 11.37 8.33
C THR A 321 26.07 12.17 7.80
N ASP A 322 25.99 13.49 7.80
CA ASP A 322 27.07 14.39 7.39
C ASP A 322 27.43 15.40 8.51
N LYS A 323 28.44 16.24 8.24
CA LYS A 323 28.92 17.25 9.20
C LYS A 323 27.83 18.23 9.63
N THR A 324 26.95 18.60 8.74
CA THR A 324 25.92 19.63 8.95
C THR A 324 24.75 19.08 9.76
N HIS A 325 24.33 17.84 9.46
CA HIS A 325 23.10 17.24 9.98
C HIS A 325 23.31 16.32 11.20
N GLN A 326 24.56 15.93 11.52
CA GLN A 326 24.87 14.95 12.58
C GLN A 326 24.13 15.18 13.90
N LYS A 327 24.10 16.43 14.40
CA LYS A 327 23.46 16.74 15.69
C LYS A 327 21.94 16.55 15.60
N LYS A 328 21.34 17.02 14.50
CA LYS A 328 19.89 16.93 14.25
C LYS A 328 19.47 15.47 14.10
N ASP A 329 20.16 14.69 13.28
CA ASP A 329 19.87 13.28 13.00
C ASP A 329 20.03 12.43 14.27
N THR A 330 21.10 12.66 15.04
CA THR A 330 21.31 11.98 16.33
C THR A 330 20.18 12.25 17.32
N GLN A 331 19.72 13.50 17.40
CA GLN A 331 18.63 13.87 18.29
C GLN A 331 17.30 13.29 17.81
N ALA A 332 17.01 13.33 16.52
CA ALA A 332 15.83 12.73 15.93
C ALA A 332 15.74 11.22 16.21
N ALA A 333 16.84 10.48 16.02
CA ALA A 333 16.89 9.06 16.34
C ALA A 333 16.65 8.78 17.83
N LYS A 334 17.25 9.55 18.74
CA LYS A 334 17.02 9.41 20.18
C LYS A 334 15.55 9.64 20.55
N GLU A 335 14.95 10.69 20.00
CA GLU A 335 13.54 11.02 20.25
C GLU A 335 12.61 9.95 19.70
N SER A 336 12.86 9.44 18.48
CA SER A 336 12.07 8.39 17.87
C SER A 336 12.10 7.10 18.71
N PHE A 337 13.29 6.65 19.11
CA PHE A 337 13.44 5.46 19.94
C PHE A 337 12.82 5.65 21.35
N SER A 338 13.03 6.82 21.98
CA SER A 338 12.46 7.10 23.30
C SER A 338 10.93 7.11 23.31
N HIS A 339 10.31 7.61 22.21
CA HIS A 339 8.86 7.52 22.04
C HIS A 339 8.34 6.09 21.86
N ALA A 340 9.12 5.22 21.25
CA ALA A 340 8.83 3.81 21.16
C ALA A 340 9.12 3.04 22.48
N GLY A 341 9.62 3.73 23.52
CA GLY A 341 9.95 3.13 24.82
C GLY A 341 11.37 2.58 24.94
N LEU A 342 12.24 2.88 23.97
CA LEU A 342 13.63 2.42 23.93
C LEU A 342 14.58 3.63 24.05
N ASP A 343 15.38 3.69 25.12
CA ASP A 343 16.36 4.76 25.30
C ASP A 343 17.71 4.37 24.71
N ILE A 344 18.16 5.14 23.70
CA ILE A 344 19.47 4.96 23.08
C ILE A 344 20.36 6.18 23.31
N ILE A 345 21.67 5.93 23.44
CA ILE A 345 22.68 6.98 23.67
C ILE A 345 23.87 6.82 22.70
N PRO A 346 24.50 7.92 22.26
CA PRO A 346 25.74 7.84 21.50
C PRO A 346 26.87 7.17 22.30
N LEU A 347 27.52 6.20 21.69
CA LEU A 347 28.62 5.44 22.27
C LEU A 347 29.92 6.25 22.19
N LYS A 348 30.06 7.27 23.05
CA LYS A 348 31.26 8.09 23.11
C LYS A 348 32.48 7.24 23.45
N MET A 349 33.59 7.44 22.73
CA MET A 349 34.85 6.69 22.81
C MET A 349 34.82 5.23 22.29
N ASN A 350 33.69 4.60 22.19
CA ASN A 350 33.54 3.21 21.76
C ASN A 350 32.99 3.06 20.33
N GLN A 351 33.13 4.10 19.49
CA GLN A 351 32.63 4.10 18.12
C GLN A 351 33.19 2.98 17.25
N PRO A 352 34.53 2.67 17.25
CA PRO A 352 35.07 1.57 16.46
C PRO A 352 34.53 0.21 16.89
N GLN A 353 34.50 -0.07 18.22
CA GLN A 353 33.95 -1.31 18.75
C GLN A 353 32.47 -1.45 18.34
N ALA A 354 31.72 -0.37 18.41
CA ALA A 354 30.31 -0.36 18.03
C ALA A 354 30.15 -0.66 16.53
N LEU A 355 30.94 -0.04 15.67
CA LEU A 355 30.94 -0.33 14.24
C LEU A 355 31.27 -1.79 13.95
N LEU A 356 32.34 -2.32 14.51
CA LEU A 356 32.73 -3.71 14.31
C LEU A 356 31.63 -4.69 14.79
N SER A 357 30.88 -4.33 15.85
CA SER A 357 29.76 -5.17 16.32
C SER A 357 28.57 -5.19 15.35
N THR A 358 28.52 -4.32 14.34
CA THR A 358 27.47 -4.34 13.30
C THR A 358 27.88 -5.14 12.06
N LEU A 359 29.15 -5.51 11.93
CA LEU A 359 29.60 -6.32 10.81
C LEU A 359 29.17 -7.78 10.99
N PRO A 360 28.71 -8.45 9.92
CA PRO A 360 28.39 -9.87 9.96
C PRO A 360 29.56 -10.71 10.50
N PHE A 361 29.27 -11.71 11.37
CA PHE A 361 30.21 -12.67 11.94
C PHE A 361 31.25 -12.14 12.96
N MET A 362 31.44 -10.82 13.05
CA MET A 362 32.49 -10.23 13.88
C MET A 362 32.35 -10.49 15.39
N MET A 363 31.14 -10.75 15.86
CA MET A 363 30.92 -11.10 17.27
C MET A 363 31.62 -12.40 17.64
N SER A 364 31.61 -13.42 16.79
CA SER A 364 32.33 -14.70 16.95
C SER A 364 33.84 -14.58 16.84
N GLU A 365 34.34 -13.52 16.19
CA GLU A 365 35.78 -13.23 16.10
C GLU A 365 36.37 -12.58 17.38
N GLY A 366 35.67 -12.67 18.52
CA GLY A 366 36.17 -12.27 19.84
C GLY A 366 35.58 -10.96 20.37
N LEU A 367 34.74 -10.26 19.60
CA LEU A 367 34.24 -8.94 19.96
C LEU A 367 33.27 -8.94 21.14
N TRP A 368 32.66 -10.10 21.45
CA TRP A 368 31.71 -10.25 22.54
C TRP A 368 32.30 -9.88 23.92
N GLY A 369 33.53 -10.34 24.19
CA GLY A 369 34.23 -10.05 25.42
C GLY A 369 34.44 -8.54 25.63
N ASP A 370 34.75 -7.82 24.56
CA ASP A 370 34.98 -6.39 24.61
C ASP A 370 33.66 -5.60 24.78
N CYS A 371 32.57 -6.06 24.15
CA CYS A 371 31.24 -5.50 24.39
C CYS A 371 30.81 -5.68 25.86
N LYS A 372 31.13 -6.83 26.48
CA LYS A 372 30.87 -7.07 27.89
C LYS A 372 31.68 -6.15 28.80
N LYS A 373 32.97 -5.97 28.55
CA LYS A 373 33.85 -5.03 29.29
C LYS A 373 33.36 -3.59 29.15
N ALA A 374 32.84 -3.22 27.98
CA ALA A 374 32.26 -1.90 27.71
C ALA A 374 30.87 -1.68 28.33
N GLY A 375 30.31 -2.68 29.05
CA GLY A 375 28.99 -2.61 29.66
C GLY A 375 27.81 -2.56 28.66
N ARG A 376 28.02 -3.01 27.42
CA ARG A 376 27.00 -2.99 26.34
C ARG A 376 26.10 -4.22 26.34
N VAL A 377 26.54 -5.32 26.96
CA VAL A 377 25.78 -6.59 26.99
C VAL A 377 24.61 -6.46 27.99
N ARG A 378 23.45 -6.91 27.56
CA ARG A 378 22.24 -7.04 28.38
C ARG A 378 21.77 -8.49 28.34
N THR A 379 21.18 -8.95 29.45
CA THR A 379 20.65 -10.31 29.58
C THR A 379 19.14 -10.26 29.78
N LEU A 380 18.40 -11.04 28.99
CA LEU A 380 16.93 -11.09 28.99
C LEU A 380 16.43 -12.51 28.76
N LYS A 381 15.12 -12.71 28.96
CA LYS A 381 14.40 -13.89 28.49
C LYS A 381 14.32 -13.87 26.96
N SER A 382 14.28 -15.04 26.30
CA SER A 382 14.11 -15.13 24.85
C SER A 382 12.82 -14.46 24.38
N SER A 383 11.73 -14.56 25.15
CA SER A 383 10.47 -13.87 24.87
C SER A 383 10.58 -12.33 24.86
N ASN A 384 11.47 -11.75 25.66
CA ASN A 384 11.75 -10.31 25.65
C ASN A 384 12.76 -9.93 24.57
N LEU A 385 13.69 -10.83 24.24
CA LEU A 385 14.68 -10.64 23.18
C LEU A 385 14.01 -10.47 21.81
N VAL A 386 13.08 -11.36 21.46
CA VAL A 386 12.40 -11.34 20.17
C VAL A 386 11.56 -10.08 19.94
N ASN A 387 11.12 -9.44 21.03
CA ASN A 387 10.45 -8.14 20.96
C ASN A 387 11.36 -7.01 20.44
N LEU A 388 12.67 -7.21 20.39
CA LEU A 388 13.66 -6.27 19.87
C LEU A 388 14.13 -6.62 18.45
N PHE A 389 13.58 -7.68 17.83
CA PHE A 389 13.97 -8.08 16.47
C PHE A 389 13.47 -7.05 15.45
N PRO A 390 14.37 -6.41 14.69
CA PRO A 390 14.00 -5.41 13.70
C PRO A 390 13.50 -6.06 12.39
N LEU A 391 12.50 -6.93 12.49
CA LEU A 391 11.95 -7.71 11.38
C LEU A 391 10.48 -7.37 11.06
N ILE A 392 9.92 -6.39 11.78
CA ILE A 392 8.54 -5.94 11.58
C ILE A 392 8.55 -4.52 11.05
N MET A 393 7.84 -4.30 9.94
CA MET A 393 7.61 -2.99 9.32
C MET A 393 6.16 -2.88 8.88
N ASP A 394 5.82 -1.93 8.01
CA ASP A 394 4.52 -1.89 7.38
C ASP A 394 4.41 -2.97 6.29
N PHE A 395 3.21 -3.48 6.07
CA PHE A 395 2.94 -4.27 4.87
C PHE A 395 2.98 -3.34 3.64
N PHE A 396 3.62 -3.77 2.58
CA PHE A 396 3.83 -2.98 1.37
C PHE A 396 3.78 -3.85 0.10
N GLN A 397 3.57 -3.21 -1.04
CA GLN A 397 3.55 -3.88 -2.34
C GLN A 397 4.50 -3.16 -3.31
N LEU A 398 5.24 -3.94 -4.11
CA LEU A 398 6.23 -3.43 -5.05
C LEU A 398 5.91 -3.74 -6.52
N LYS A 399 4.74 -4.33 -6.81
CA LYS A 399 4.35 -4.76 -8.17
C LYS A 399 3.98 -3.62 -9.14
N GLY A 400 4.14 -2.37 -8.72
CA GLY A 400 3.78 -1.20 -9.51
C GLY A 400 2.30 -0.81 -9.40
N GLY A 401 1.99 0.42 -9.79
CA GLY A 401 0.69 1.05 -9.64
C GLY A 401 0.80 2.50 -9.16
N VAL A 402 -0.21 2.94 -8.43
CA VAL A 402 -0.20 4.26 -7.75
C VAL A 402 0.88 4.27 -6.67
N LEU A 403 1.81 5.21 -6.72
CA LEU A 403 2.81 5.38 -5.66
C LEU A 403 2.15 5.86 -4.37
N LEU A 404 2.02 4.95 -3.42
CA LEU A 404 1.44 5.20 -2.10
C LEU A 404 2.42 4.76 -0.99
N PRO A 405 3.41 5.60 -0.66
CA PRO A 405 4.32 5.28 0.44
C PRO A 405 3.52 5.08 1.73
N THR A 406 3.96 4.12 2.55
CA THR A 406 3.35 3.90 3.85
C THR A 406 3.53 5.12 4.75
N MET A 407 2.73 5.27 5.78
CA MET A 407 2.88 6.39 6.73
C MET A 407 4.25 6.39 7.42
N ARG A 408 4.96 5.25 7.43
CA ARG A 408 6.34 5.12 7.93
C ARG A 408 7.39 5.32 6.83
N GLN A 409 7.02 5.95 5.71
CA GLN A 409 7.95 6.34 4.63
C GLN A 409 8.44 5.18 3.74
N GLN A 410 7.99 3.95 3.95
CA GLN A 410 8.38 2.83 3.13
C GLN A 410 7.75 2.94 1.74
N ILE A 411 8.54 2.69 0.69
CA ILE A 411 8.02 2.66 -0.68
C ILE A 411 6.95 1.58 -0.81
N SER A 412 5.85 1.93 -1.44
CA SER A 412 4.76 1.00 -1.74
C SER A 412 3.94 1.52 -2.92
N PHE A 413 3.40 0.59 -3.70
CA PHE A 413 2.50 0.88 -4.80
C PHE A 413 1.14 0.22 -4.53
N PHE A 414 0.09 0.83 -5.05
CA PHE A 414 -1.26 0.28 -4.98
C PHE A 414 -1.82 0.07 -6.38
N ASN A 415 -2.27 -1.17 -6.64
CA ASN A 415 -2.96 -1.53 -7.86
C ASN A 415 -4.12 -2.47 -7.50
N PRO A 416 -5.37 -2.09 -7.75
CA PRO A 416 -6.53 -2.89 -7.36
C PRO A 416 -6.56 -4.27 -8.01
N PHE A 417 -5.92 -4.44 -9.18
CA PHE A 417 -5.90 -5.71 -9.91
C PHE A 417 -4.77 -6.65 -9.49
N THR A 418 -3.82 -6.19 -8.66
CA THR A 418 -2.67 -7.00 -8.20
C THR A 418 -2.46 -6.96 -6.69
N CYS A 419 -3.35 -6.32 -5.93
CA CYS A 419 -3.22 -6.15 -4.47
C CYS A 419 -3.52 -7.43 -3.65
N GLY A 420 -3.80 -8.54 -4.30
CA GLY A 420 -4.06 -9.82 -3.63
C GLY A 420 -5.49 -9.99 -3.09
N SER A 421 -6.41 -9.08 -3.44
CA SER A 421 -7.83 -9.24 -3.12
C SER A 421 -8.49 -10.22 -4.08
N ASP A 422 -9.41 -11.03 -3.56
CA ASP A 422 -10.19 -11.96 -4.37
C ASP A 422 -11.14 -11.24 -5.31
N ASN A 423 -11.63 -10.08 -4.92
CA ASN A 423 -12.51 -9.19 -5.65
C ASN A 423 -11.82 -7.82 -5.75
N GLN A 424 -11.81 -7.22 -6.94
CA GLN A 424 -11.13 -5.94 -7.22
C GLN A 424 -12.03 -4.72 -7.01
N ASN A 425 -13.29 -4.91 -6.60
CA ASN A 425 -14.19 -3.80 -6.31
C ASN A 425 -13.70 -2.97 -5.13
N ILE A 426 -13.86 -1.64 -5.25
CA ILE A 426 -13.35 -0.65 -4.32
C ILE A 426 -14.52 0.13 -3.69
N ALA A 427 -14.59 0.17 -2.38
CA ALA A 427 -15.38 1.12 -1.63
C ALA A 427 -14.46 2.22 -1.06
N LEU A 428 -14.57 3.44 -1.58
CA LEU A 428 -13.74 4.57 -1.20
C LEU A 428 -14.58 5.64 -0.51
N THR A 429 -14.13 6.09 0.65
CA THR A 429 -14.84 7.12 1.42
C THR A 429 -13.91 8.18 1.98
N GLY A 430 -14.41 9.41 2.05
CA GLY A 430 -13.65 10.52 2.64
C GLY A 430 -14.41 11.83 2.59
N GLY A 431 -14.32 12.60 3.67
CA GLY A 431 -14.96 13.90 3.80
C GLY A 431 -14.47 14.94 2.77
N SER A 432 -15.14 16.08 2.73
CA SER A 432 -14.73 17.19 1.86
C SER A 432 -13.28 17.62 2.18
N GLY A 433 -12.47 17.82 1.14
CA GLY A 433 -11.07 18.18 1.29
C GLY A 433 -10.15 17.04 1.78
N ALA A 434 -10.62 15.79 1.79
CA ALA A 434 -9.81 14.63 2.14
C ALA A 434 -8.86 14.18 1.00
N GLY A 435 -9.08 14.65 -0.23
CA GLY A 435 -8.32 14.29 -1.42
C GLY A 435 -8.88 13.10 -2.19
N LYS A 436 -10.17 12.77 -2.01
CA LYS A 436 -10.86 11.67 -2.75
C LYS A 436 -10.61 11.73 -4.24
N SER A 437 -11.07 12.80 -4.89
CA SER A 437 -11.01 12.93 -6.35
C SER A 437 -9.59 12.88 -6.88
N PHE A 438 -8.58 13.32 -6.10
CA PHE A 438 -7.18 13.18 -6.46
C PHE A 438 -6.74 11.71 -6.50
N LEU A 439 -7.00 10.96 -5.43
CA LEU A 439 -6.60 9.55 -5.36
C LEU A 439 -7.36 8.71 -6.40
N VAL A 440 -8.64 8.97 -6.61
CA VAL A 440 -9.44 8.23 -7.59
C VAL A 440 -8.98 8.53 -9.02
N GLN A 441 -8.64 9.78 -9.34
CA GLN A 441 -8.06 10.16 -10.63
C GLN A 441 -6.70 9.48 -10.87
N GLU A 442 -5.87 9.37 -9.82
CA GLU A 442 -4.60 8.64 -9.88
C GLU A 442 -4.81 7.14 -10.15
N ILE A 443 -5.80 6.52 -9.50
CA ILE A 443 -6.17 5.11 -9.76
C ILE A 443 -6.67 4.95 -11.20
N ALA A 444 -7.53 5.87 -11.67
CA ALA A 444 -8.06 5.86 -13.04
C ALA A 444 -6.96 5.98 -14.09
N GLU A 445 -6.05 6.94 -13.92
CA GLU A 445 -4.90 7.15 -14.79
C GLU A 445 -3.97 5.94 -14.81
N THR A 446 -3.68 5.39 -13.64
CA THR A 446 -2.85 4.19 -13.49
C THR A 446 -3.45 3.00 -14.24
N VAL A 447 -4.75 2.72 -14.04
CA VAL A 447 -5.43 1.60 -14.75
C VAL A 447 -5.42 1.83 -16.26
N TYR A 448 -5.68 3.06 -16.71
CA TYR A 448 -5.60 3.42 -18.11
C TYR A 448 -4.18 3.24 -18.67
N ALA A 449 -3.16 3.75 -18.00
CA ALA A 449 -1.75 3.69 -18.41
C ALA A 449 -1.25 2.24 -18.56
N MET A 450 -1.76 1.33 -17.72
CA MET A 450 -1.47 -0.12 -17.76
C MET A 450 -2.24 -0.88 -18.85
N GLY A 451 -2.91 -0.21 -19.79
CA GLY A 451 -3.66 -0.82 -20.87
C GLY A 451 -5.11 -1.15 -20.54
N GLY A 452 -5.61 -0.71 -19.37
CA GLY A 452 -6.98 -0.95 -18.95
C GLY A 452 -7.99 0.01 -19.58
N LYS A 453 -9.29 -0.28 -19.38
CA LYS A 453 -10.41 0.58 -19.75
C LYS A 453 -11.03 1.21 -18.51
N VAL A 454 -11.46 2.46 -18.63
CA VAL A 454 -12.00 3.24 -17.51
C VAL A 454 -13.30 3.93 -17.92
N TRP A 455 -14.35 3.72 -17.14
CA TRP A 455 -15.61 4.48 -17.24
C TRP A 455 -15.82 5.25 -15.94
N ILE A 456 -16.24 6.49 -16.05
CA ILE A 456 -16.40 7.39 -14.89
C ILE A 456 -17.78 8.04 -14.95
N LEU A 457 -18.55 7.86 -13.87
CA LEU A 457 -19.76 8.61 -13.60
C LEU A 457 -19.40 9.71 -12.61
N ASP A 458 -19.31 10.94 -13.13
CA ASP A 458 -18.83 12.12 -12.40
C ASP A 458 -20.00 13.06 -12.06
N LYS A 459 -19.82 13.82 -10.99
CA LYS A 459 -20.71 14.92 -10.64
C LYS A 459 -19.88 16.12 -10.21
N GLY A 460 -19.89 17.18 -11.04
CA GLY A 460 -19.16 18.42 -10.77
C GLY A 460 -17.88 18.60 -11.60
N ALA A 461 -17.79 17.95 -12.76
CA ALA A 461 -16.73 18.07 -13.76
C ALA A 461 -15.30 17.79 -13.25
N SER A 462 -15.15 16.96 -12.21
CA SER A 462 -13.86 16.66 -11.58
C SER A 462 -12.89 15.96 -12.52
N TYR A 463 -13.39 15.09 -13.40
CA TYR A 463 -12.58 14.23 -14.28
C TYR A 463 -12.42 14.77 -15.71
N LYS A 464 -13.00 15.94 -16.04
CA LYS A 464 -12.97 16.50 -17.38
C LYS A 464 -11.56 16.66 -17.93
N LYS A 465 -10.65 17.26 -17.15
CA LYS A 465 -9.26 17.50 -17.57
C LYS A 465 -8.51 16.19 -17.80
N LEU A 466 -8.66 15.23 -16.88
CA LEU A 466 -8.07 13.89 -17.01
C LEU A 466 -8.53 13.20 -18.28
N THR A 467 -9.85 13.08 -18.49
CA THR A 467 -10.44 12.38 -19.63
C THR A 467 -9.98 12.95 -20.96
N LEU A 468 -10.06 14.28 -21.10
CA LEU A 468 -9.66 14.96 -22.34
C LEU A 468 -8.15 14.89 -22.57
N SER A 469 -7.32 14.96 -21.51
CA SER A 469 -5.86 14.83 -21.64
C SER A 469 -5.44 13.44 -22.10
N LEU A 470 -6.15 12.41 -21.66
CA LEU A 470 -5.91 11.02 -22.09
C LEU A 470 -6.55 10.65 -23.43
N GLY A 471 -7.14 11.64 -24.14
CA GLY A 471 -7.78 11.42 -25.44
C GLY A 471 -9.13 10.71 -25.38
N GLY A 472 -9.77 10.70 -24.21
CA GLY A 472 -11.04 10.03 -23.97
C GLY A 472 -12.27 10.85 -24.35
N THR A 473 -13.43 10.23 -24.16
CA THR A 473 -14.74 10.84 -24.44
C THR A 473 -15.34 11.43 -23.17
N TYR A 474 -15.67 12.73 -23.22
CA TYR A 474 -16.38 13.44 -22.14
C TYR A 474 -17.81 13.76 -22.57
N MET A 475 -18.79 13.13 -21.92
CA MET A 475 -20.22 13.27 -22.22
C MET A 475 -20.91 14.12 -21.16
N THR A 476 -21.89 14.92 -21.62
CA THR A 476 -22.72 15.79 -20.78
C THR A 476 -24.19 15.64 -21.17
N HIS A 477 -25.09 16.18 -20.39
CA HIS A 477 -26.52 16.21 -20.72
C HIS A 477 -26.86 16.80 -22.08
N ALA A 478 -25.96 17.64 -22.66
CA ALA A 478 -26.19 18.27 -23.95
C ALA A 478 -25.83 17.41 -25.16
N ASN A 479 -24.99 16.35 -24.95
CA ASN A 479 -24.48 15.57 -26.07
C ASN A 479 -24.53 14.04 -25.83
N ILE A 480 -25.40 13.53 -24.94
CA ILE A 480 -25.47 12.11 -24.63
C ILE A 480 -26.48 11.36 -25.51
N PHE A 481 -26.06 10.22 -26.04
CA PHE A 481 -26.91 9.24 -26.75
C PHE A 481 -26.57 7.86 -26.24
N LEU A 482 -27.57 7.11 -25.75
CA LEU A 482 -27.42 5.81 -25.06
C LEU A 482 -28.43 4.78 -25.55
N ASN A 483 -28.54 4.56 -26.86
CA ASN A 483 -29.40 3.53 -27.37
C ASN A 483 -28.86 2.13 -26.97
N PRO A 484 -29.58 1.33 -26.14
CA PRO A 484 -29.09 0.06 -25.60
C PRO A 484 -28.98 -1.06 -26.64
N PHE A 485 -29.61 -0.90 -27.82
CA PHE A 485 -29.54 -1.86 -28.92
C PHE A 485 -28.27 -1.72 -29.76
N THR A 486 -27.55 -0.61 -29.67
CA THR A 486 -26.43 -0.26 -30.59
C THR A 486 -25.35 -1.36 -30.67
N HIS A 487 -25.00 -1.97 -29.56
CA HIS A 487 -23.91 -2.95 -29.49
C HIS A 487 -24.38 -4.41 -29.33
N LEU A 488 -25.70 -4.65 -29.33
CA LEU A 488 -26.27 -5.97 -29.06
C LEU A 488 -25.91 -6.99 -30.14
N GLY A 489 -25.85 -6.57 -31.42
CA GLY A 489 -25.42 -7.42 -32.52
C GLY A 489 -23.95 -7.86 -32.46
N ALA A 490 -23.09 -7.04 -31.80
CA ALA A 490 -21.72 -7.44 -31.55
C ALA A 490 -21.64 -8.58 -30.53
N MET A 491 -22.53 -8.61 -29.54
CA MET A 491 -22.63 -9.73 -28.59
C MET A 491 -23.11 -11.02 -29.26
N GLN A 492 -24.03 -10.92 -30.21
CA GLN A 492 -24.53 -12.08 -30.97
C GLN A 492 -23.45 -12.69 -31.86
N SER A 493 -22.57 -11.90 -32.41
CA SER A 493 -21.50 -12.32 -33.34
C SER A 493 -20.16 -12.61 -32.64
N ALA A 494 -20.02 -12.36 -31.36
CA ALA A 494 -18.78 -12.57 -30.60
C ALA A 494 -18.57 -14.08 -30.36
N GLU A 495 -17.42 -14.59 -30.79
CA GLU A 495 -16.94 -15.90 -30.35
C GLU A 495 -16.29 -15.70 -28.98
N PHE A 496 -16.97 -16.15 -27.92
CA PHE A 496 -16.44 -16.07 -26.56
C PHE A 496 -15.52 -17.28 -26.30
N GLU A 497 -14.35 -17.06 -25.76
CA GLU A 497 -13.37 -18.10 -25.43
C GLU A 497 -13.82 -19.01 -24.26
N PHE A 498 -14.99 -18.78 -23.68
CA PHE A 498 -15.47 -19.49 -22.48
C PHE A 498 -17.01 -19.52 -22.42
N GLU A 499 -17.54 -20.53 -21.74
CA GLU A 499 -18.97 -20.62 -21.44
C GLU A 499 -19.31 -19.66 -20.29
N PHE A 500 -20.39 -18.90 -20.47
CA PHE A 500 -20.97 -18.09 -19.41
C PHE A 500 -21.79 -18.99 -18.50
N VAL A 501 -21.58 -18.87 -17.19
CA VAL A 501 -22.35 -19.61 -16.18
C VAL A 501 -22.87 -18.64 -15.13
N ASP A 502 -24.09 -18.91 -14.62
CA ASP A 502 -24.68 -18.23 -13.48
C ASP A 502 -23.94 -18.59 -12.16
N ASP A 503 -24.44 -18.08 -11.03
CA ASP A 503 -23.85 -18.38 -9.72
C ASP A 503 -24.04 -19.87 -9.31
N ASP A 504 -24.98 -20.58 -9.95
CA ASP A 504 -25.20 -22.01 -9.75
C ASP A 504 -24.40 -22.89 -10.73
N GLY A 505 -23.56 -22.28 -11.60
CA GLY A 505 -22.75 -22.96 -12.60
C GLY A 505 -23.52 -23.42 -13.86
N ARG A 506 -24.72 -22.86 -14.09
CA ARG A 506 -25.53 -23.17 -15.28
C ARG A 506 -25.12 -22.29 -16.44
N PRO A 507 -25.07 -22.84 -17.70
CA PRO A 507 -24.79 -22.02 -18.88
C PRO A 507 -25.82 -20.90 -19.04
N VAL A 508 -25.34 -19.68 -19.26
CA VAL A 508 -26.16 -18.48 -19.54
C VAL A 508 -25.85 -18.00 -20.95
N ASP A 509 -26.89 -17.68 -21.71
CA ASP A 509 -26.73 -17.01 -22.99
C ASP A 509 -26.53 -15.51 -22.79
N PRO A 510 -25.34 -14.92 -23.13
CA PRO A 510 -25.05 -13.50 -22.94
C PRO A 510 -26.04 -12.59 -23.68
N MET A 511 -26.63 -13.07 -24.77
CA MET A 511 -27.61 -12.32 -25.54
C MET A 511 -28.94 -12.23 -24.78
N MET A 512 -29.38 -13.32 -24.15
CA MET A 512 -30.59 -13.33 -23.33
C MET A 512 -30.43 -12.44 -22.11
N GLU A 513 -29.29 -12.53 -21.42
CA GLU A 513 -28.98 -11.63 -20.29
C GLU A 513 -28.99 -10.16 -20.69
N ALA A 514 -28.42 -9.83 -21.86
CA ALA A 514 -28.44 -8.46 -22.38
C ALA A 514 -29.86 -7.97 -22.70
N LEU A 515 -30.74 -8.82 -23.24
CA LEU A 515 -32.15 -8.48 -23.50
C LEU A 515 -32.92 -8.30 -22.20
N ASP A 516 -32.68 -9.13 -21.18
CA ASP A 516 -33.29 -8.97 -19.85
C ASP A 516 -32.84 -7.64 -19.20
N ASN A 517 -31.58 -7.26 -19.31
CA ASN A 517 -31.06 -5.97 -18.84
C ASN A 517 -31.69 -4.78 -19.58
N ILE A 518 -31.90 -4.90 -20.89
CA ILE A 518 -32.64 -3.90 -21.69
C ILE A 518 -34.09 -3.82 -21.25
N THR A 519 -34.71 -4.96 -20.95
CA THR A 519 -36.10 -4.99 -20.43
C THR A 519 -36.23 -4.26 -19.10
N ALA A 520 -35.28 -4.49 -18.18
CA ALA A 520 -35.22 -3.79 -16.91
C ALA A 520 -34.99 -2.27 -17.08
N LEU A 521 -34.18 -1.88 -18.09
CA LEU A 521 -33.97 -0.46 -18.44
C LEU A 521 -35.27 0.16 -18.94
N PHE A 522 -35.94 -0.47 -19.87
CA PHE A 522 -37.22 0.06 -20.41
C PHE A 522 -38.31 0.09 -19.36
N ALA A 523 -38.36 -0.87 -18.44
CA ALA A 523 -39.26 -0.81 -17.28
C ALA A 523 -38.95 0.43 -16.40
N THR A 524 -37.69 0.77 -16.21
CA THR A 524 -37.23 1.99 -15.48
C THR A 524 -37.54 3.27 -16.26
N ILE A 525 -37.42 3.25 -17.57
CA ILE A 525 -37.80 4.37 -18.45
C ILE A 525 -39.31 4.64 -18.39
N ALA A 526 -40.10 3.59 -18.43
CA ALA A 526 -41.58 3.69 -18.36
C ALA A 526 -42.05 4.12 -16.97
N SER A 527 -41.50 3.49 -15.92
CA SER A 527 -41.93 3.72 -14.52
C SER A 527 -40.75 3.80 -13.55
N PRO A 528 -40.12 4.99 -13.40
CA PRO A 528 -38.88 5.13 -12.60
C PRO A 528 -39.08 5.04 -11.09
N TYR A 529 -40.32 5.06 -10.59
CA TYR A 529 -40.60 5.12 -9.15
C TYR A 529 -41.45 3.93 -8.65
N VAL A 530 -42.18 3.27 -9.52
CA VAL A 530 -43.10 2.17 -9.17
C VAL A 530 -42.76 0.96 -10.07
N PRO A 531 -42.48 -0.22 -9.51
CA PRO A 531 -42.20 -1.40 -10.32
C PRO A 531 -43.40 -1.76 -11.22
N LEU A 532 -43.12 -2.20 -12.46
CA LEU A 532 -44.09 -2.81 -13.32
C LEU A 532 -44.54 -4.16 -12.74
N THR A 533 -45.80 -4.56 -12.96
CA THR A 533 -46.27 -5.89 -12.59
C THR A 533 -45.60 -6.98 -13.42
N ALA A 534 -45.53 -8.21 -12.92
CA ALA A 534 -44.93 -9.34 -13.65
C ALA A 534 -45.53 -9.52 -15.07
N PHE A 535 -46.83 -9.31 -15.25
CA PHE A 535 -47.46 -9.30 -16.55
C PHE A 535 -46.93 -8.21 -17.48
N GLN A 536 -46.80 -6.98 -16.96
CA GLN A 536 -46.29 -5.85 -17.73
C GLN A 536 -44.82 -6.02 -18.12
N GLN A 537 -44.05 -6.62 -17.25
CA GLN A 537 -42.61 -6.94 -17.54
C GLN A 537 -42.46 -7.99 -18.62
N SER A 538 -43.26 -9.08 -18.56
CA SER A 538 -43.28 -10.13 -19.60
C SER A 538 -43.66 -9.55 -20.96
N VAL A 539 -44.72 -8.78 -21.05
CA VAL A 539 -45.14 -8.15 -22.31
C VAL A 539 -44.13 -7.13 -22.83
N LEU A 540 -43.44 -6.39 -21.93
CA LEU A 540 -42.38 -5.47 -22.31
C LEU A 540 -41.17 -6.23 -22.87
N GLY A 541 -40.79 -7.37 -22.30
CA GLY A 541 -39.74 -8.24 -22.81
C GLY A 541 -40.09 -8.76 -24.23
N ASP A 542 -41.30 -9.25 -24.47
CA ASP A 542 -41.79 -9.68 -25.78
C ASP A 542 -41.71 -8.54 -26.84
N ALA A 543 -42.08 -7.32 -26.43
CA ALA A 543 -41.99 -6.12 -27.32
C ALA A 543 -40.54 -5.76 -27.65
N ILE A 544 -39.61 -5.89 -26.71
CA ILE A 544 -38.18 -5.62 -26.92
C ILE A 544 -37.56 -6.65 -27.86
N VAL A 545 -37.85 -7.92 -27.67
CA VAL A 545 -37.42 -9.02 -28.58
C VAL A 545 -37.99 -8.75 -29.98
N THR A 546 -39.24 -8.41 -30.10
CA THR A 546 -39.91 -8.08 -31.38
C THR A 546 -39.22 -6.90 -32.08
N ALA A 547 -38.93 -5.82 -31.35
CA ALA A 547 -38.24 -4.65 -31.89
C ALA A 547 -36.83 -5.02 -32.37
N TRP A 548 -36.11 -5.82 -31.58
CA TRP A 548 -34.80 -6.33 -31.92
C TRP A 548 -34.78 -7.22 -33.17
N GLU A 549 -35.69 -8.19 -33.25
CA GLU A 549 -35.80 -9.07 -34.43
C GLU A 549 -36.11 -8.32 -35.73
N ARG A 550 -36.87 -7.23 -35.64
CA ARG A 550 -37.22 -6.38 -36.78
C ARG A 550 -36.12 -5.47 -37.25
N LYS A 551 -35.35 -4.86 -36.37
CA LYS A 551 -34.43 -3.76 -36.68
C LYS A 551 -33.00 -3.96 -36.19
N GLY A 552 -32.72 -4.95 -35.35
CA GLY A 552 -31.41 -5.20 -34.79
C GLY A 552 -30.83 -3.99 -34.07
N ASN A 553 -29.58 -3.66 -34.33
CA ASN A 553 -28.88 -2.52 -33.70
C ASN A 553 -29.54 -1.15 -33.98
N GLN A 554 -30.46 -1.06 -34.95
CA GLN A 554 -31.18 0.17 -35.30
C GLN A 554 -32.55 0.30 -34.61
N ALA A 555 -32.91 -0.68 -33.75
CA ALA A 555 -34.12 -0.57 -32.95
C ALA A 555 -34.10 0.67 -32.05
N LEU A 556 -35.23 1.34 -31.92
CA LEU A 556 -35.44 2.56 -31.17
C LEU A 556 -36.53 2.38 -30.10
N VAL A 557 -36.68 3.35 -29.22
CA VAL A 557 -37.78 3.35 -28.25
C VAL A 557 -39.14 3.36 -28.93
N ASP A 558 -39.25 4.01 -30.10
CA ASP A 558 -40.46 4.01 -30.92
C ASP A 558 -40.85 2.58 -31.36
N ASP A 559 -39.89 1.75 -31.73
CA ASP A 559 -40.17 0.38 -32.18
C ASP A 559 -40.69 -0.48 -31.06
N VAL A 560 -40.19 -0.32 -29.83
CA VAL A 560 -40.68 -1.00 -28.64
C VAL A 560 -42.11 -0.53 -28.30
N ARG A 561 -42.37 0.79 -28.37
CA ARG A 561 -43.68 1.37 -28.18
C ARG A 561 -44.67 0.79 -29.19
N ASP A 562 -44.31 0.75 -30.47
CA ASP A 562 -45.18 0.29 -31.55
C ASP A 562 -45.45 -1.22 -31.42
N ALA A 563 -44.46 -2.04 -31.03
CA ALA A 563 -44.63 -3.44 -30.71
C ALA A 563 -45.60 -3.64 -29.51
N LEU A 564 -45.52 -2.83 -28.47
CA LEU A 564 -46.47 -2.85 -27.34
C LEU A 564 -47.91 -2.53 -27.81
N ILE A 565 -48.07 -1.56 -28.73
CA ILE A 565 -49.39 -1.22 -29.30
C ILE A 565 -49.96 -2.37 -30.11
N GLU A 566 -49.12 -3.07 -30.91
CA GLU A 566 -49.52 -4.24 -31.67
C GLU A 566 -49.90 -5.40 -30.77
N ILE A 567 -49.11 -5.69 -29.71
CA ILE A 567 -49.41 -6.77 -28.74
C ILE A 567 -50.72 -6.45 -27.98
N ALA A 568 -50.96 -5.15 -27.68
CA ALA A 568 -52.23 -4.77 -27.01
C ALA A 568 -53.46 -5.07 -27.87
N GLY A 569 -53.30 -5.12 -29.19
CA GLY A 569 -54.26 -5.59 -30.18
C GLY A 569 -55.63 -4.94 -30.12
N GLU A 570 -56.60 -5.65 -30.72
CA GLU A 570 -58.01 -5.22 -30.73
C GLU A 570 -58.68 -5.34 -29.35
N GLU A 571 -58.16 -6.17 -28.44
CA GLU A 571 -58.69 -6.33 -27.07
C GLU A 571 -58.37 -5.15 -26.16
N SER A 572 -57.52 -4.22 -26.59
CA SER A 572 -57.30 -2.91 -25.95
C SER A 572 -56.89 -2.99 -24.47
N ASP A 573 -55.97 -3.95 -24.12
CA ASP A 573 -55.51 -4.06 -22.72
C ASP A 573 -54.85 -2.73 -22.27
N ARG A 574 -55.58 -2.07 -21.36
CA ARG A 574 -55.17 -0.76 -20.81
C ARG A 574 -53.80 -0.81 -20.15
N ARG A 575 -53.45 -1.94 -19.49
CA ARG A 575 -52.16 -2.09 -18.77
C ARG A 575 -50.97 -2.02 -19.72
N ILE A 576 -51.10 -2.52 -20.94
CA ILE A 576 -50.06 -2.48 -22.00
C ILE A 576 -50.02 -1.09 -22.62
N LYS A 577 -51.17 -0.50 -22.90
CA LYS A 577 -51.24 0.90 -23.43
C LYS A 577 -50.61 1.91 -22.47
N ASP A 578 -50.80 1.73 -21.17
CA ASP A 578 -50.19 2.61 -20.16
C ASP A 578 -48.65 2.61 -20.29
N ILE A 579 -47.99 1.45 -20.53
CA ILE A 579 -46.52 1.41 -20.76
C ILE A 579 -46.15 2.18 -22.04
N ALA A 580 -46.87 1.96 -23.14
CA ALA A 580 -46.60 2.63 -24.41
C ALA A 580 -46.76 4.15 -24.28
N VAL A 581 -47.74 4.64 -23.51
CA VAL A 581 -47.89 6.08 -23.21
C VAL A 581 -46.74 6.63 -22.34
N GLN A 582 -46.30 5.83 -21.37
CA GLN A 582 -45.17 6.23 -20.48
C GLN A 582 -43.85 6.34 -21.25
N LEU A 583 -43.61 5.48 -22.25
CA LEU A 583 -42.43 5.54 -23.11
C LEU A 583 -42.43 6.73 -24.09
N LYS A 584 -43.62 7.32 -24.41
CA LYS A 584 -43.78 8.40 -25.40
C LYS A 584 -42.81 9.59 -25.20
N LYS A 585 -42.50 9.96 -23.93
CA LYS A 585 -41.60 11.07 -23.61
C LYS A 585 -40.16 10.90 -24.13
N PHE A 586 -39.76 9.63 -24.39
CA PHE A 586 -38.45 9.27 -24.91
C PHE A 586 -38.50 8.84 -26.40
N CYS A 587 -39.68 8.79 -27.03
CA CYS A 587 -39.80 8.52 -28.47
C CYS A 587 -39.35 9.74 -29.30
N THR A 588 -39.26 9.56 -30.64
CA THR A 588 -38.79 10.61 -31.57
C THR A 588 -39.65 11.90 -31.59
N ASP A 589 -40.90 11.79 -31.14
CA ASP A 589 -41.81 12.90 -30.92
C ASP A 589 -41.85 13.45 -29.47
N GLY A 590 -41.03 12.83 -28.56
CA GLY A 590 -41.02 13.10 -27.14
C GLY A 590 -40.06 14.22 -26.73
N MET A 591 -40.18 14.68 -25.48
CA MET A 591 -39.35 15.72 -24.88
C MET A 591 -37.85 15.32 -24.76
N TYR A 592 -37.57 14.03 -24.51
CA TYR A 592 -36.23 13.47 -24.31
C TYR A 592 -35.81 12.57 -25.46
N LYS A 593 -36.26 12.84 -26.65
CA LYS A 593 -36.09 12.04 -27.86
C LYS A 593 -34.65 11.67 -28.19
N ASP A 594 -33.71 12.54 -27.90
CA ASP A 594 -32.30 12.34 -28.33
C ASP A 594 -31.57 11.32 -27.46
N VAL A 595 -32.01 11.09 -26.21
CA VAL A 595 -31.25 10.27 -25.22
C VAL A 595 -31.11 8.81 -25.68
N PHE A 596 -32.18 8.20 -26.18
CA PHE A 596 -32.19 6.76 -26.51
C PHE A 596 -32.47 6.45 -28.00
N ASN A 597 -32.71 7.44 -28.84
CA ASN A 597 -33.06 7.25 -30.25
C ASN A 597 -31.94 7.59 -31.24
N LYS A 598 -30.72 7.68 -30.79
CA LYS A 598 -29.52 7.79 -31.61
C LYS A 598 -28.52 6.70 -31.20
N PRO A 599 -27.66 6.23 -32.10
CA PRO A 599 -26.63 5.25 -31.74
C PRO A 599 -25.85 5.68 -30.50
N SER A 600 -25.55 4.72 -29.66
CA SER A 600 -24.82 5.01 -28.41
C SER A 600 -23.48 5.65 -28.68
N MET A 601 -23.13 6.66 -27.91
CA MET A 601 -21.80 7.29 -27.93
C MET A 601 -20.75 6.51 -27.16
N LEU A 602 -21.16 5.48 -26.42
CA LEU A 602 -20.23 4.58 -25.74
C LEU A 602 -19.58 3.68 -26.77
N ASP A 603 -18.44 4.15 -27.32
CA ASP A 603 -17.66 3.39 -28.29
C ASP A 603 -16.75 2.38 -27.56
N PRO A 604 -16.88 1.06 -27.83
CA PRO A 604 -15.99 0.04 -27.26
C PRO A 604 -14.51 0.24 -27.58
N SER A 605 -14.17 1.01 -28.62
CA SER A 605 -12.77 1.31 -28.97
C SER A 605 -12.16 2.42 -28.09
N VAL A 606 -12.98 3.25 -27.43
CA VAL A 606 -12.51 4.29 -26.52
C VAL A 606 -12.19 3.70 -25.15
N GLU A 607 -11.02 4.00 -24.66
CA GLU A 607 -10.47 3.35 -23.47
C GLU A 607 -10.72 4.11 -22.16
N ILE A 608 -11.07 5.39 -22.24
CA ILE A 608 -11.53 6.19 -21.09
C ILE A 608 -12.74 7.04 -21.49
N THR A 609 -13.82 6.90 -20.74
CA THR A 609 -15.07 7.62 -20.98
C THR A 609 -15.61 8.17 -19.66
N THR A 610 -15.94 9.47 -19.64
CA THR A 610 -16.57 10.12 -18.49
C THR A 610 -17.94 10.67 -18.85
N LEU A 611 -18.93 10.38 -18.00
CA LEU A 611 -20.24 10.98 -18.04
C LEU A 611 -20.40 11.95 -16.87
N GLU A 612 -20.63 13.23 -17.22
CA GLU A 612 -21.02 14.28 -16.28
C GLU A 612 -22.52 14.22 -16.00
N LEU A 613 -22.87 14.01 -14.72
CA LEU A 613 -24.25 13.85 -14.28
C LEU A 613 -24.98 15.17 -13.99
N ASP A 614 -24.26 16.27 -13.85
CA ASP A 614 -24.86 17.58 -13.62
C ASP A 614 -25.61 18.07 -14.87
N GLY A 615 -26.73 18.74 -14.63
CA GLY A 615 -27.58 19.30 -15.69
C GLY A 615 -28.69 18.37 -16.19
N PHE A 616 -28.74 17.10 -15.78
CA PHE A 616 -29.86 16.22 -16.11
C PHE A 616 -31.09 16.51 -15.25
N PRO A 617 -32.30 16.58 -15.83
CA PRO A 617 -33.52 16.58 -15.06
C PRO A 617 -33.67 15.30 -14.22
N PRO A 618 -34.17 15.36 -12.96
CA PRO A 618 -34.28 14.18 -12.09
C PRO A 618 -35.05 13.01 -12.72
N ALA A 619 -36.03 13.28 -13.56
CA ALA A 619 -36.83 12.26 -14.25
C ALA A 619 -36.07 11.45 -15.32
N VAL A 620 -34.98 12.01 -15.84
CA VAL A 620 -34.15 11.44 -16.91
C VAL A 620 -32.89 10.82 -16.33
N LEU A 621 -32.39 11.37 -15.25
CA LEU A 621 -31.09 10.98 -14.66
C LEU A 621 -31.04 9.49 -14.29
N ARG A 622 -32.09 8.94 -13.65
CA ARG A 622 -32.14 7.52 -13.30
C ARG A 622 -32.09 6.59 -14.51
N PRO A 623 -32.97 6.76 -15.54
CA PRO A 623 -32.85 5.99 -16.78
C PRO A 623 -31.50 6.11 -17.47
N VAL A 624 -30.87 7.29 -17.47
CA VAL A 624 -29.55 7.51 -18.07
C VAL A 624 -28.47 6.74 -17.33
N ILE A 625 -28.43 6.79 -16.00
CA ILE A 625 -27.46 6.04 -15.20
C ILE A 625 -27.63 4.53 -15.43
N PHE A 626 -28.88 4.06 -15.44
CA PHE A 626 -29.15 2.64 -15.65
C PHE A 626 -28.76 2.21 -17.09
N ALA A 627 -29.11 3.00 -18.12
CA ALA A 627 -28.68 2.73 -19.50
C ALA A 627 -27.16 2.70 -19.66
N LEU A 628 -26.48 3.61 -18.96
CA LEU A 628 -25.01 3.65 -18.95
C LEU A 628 -24.43 2.37 -18.32
N MET A 629 -24.97 1.95 -17.17
CA MET A 629 -24.53 0.73 -16.51
C MET A 629 -24.79 -0.52 -17.35
N VAL A 630 -25.94 -0.61 -18.03
CA VAL A 630 -26.23 -1.68 -19.00
C VAL A 630 -25.21 -1.67 -20.13
N SER A 631 -24.90 -0.49 -20.70
CA SER A 631 -23.92 -0.36 -21.78
C SER A 631 -22.51 -0.69 -21.31
N ILE A 632 -22.10 -0.29 -20.10
CA ILE A 632 -20.80 -0.64 -19.52
C ILE A 632 -20.72 -2.14 -19.29
N ASN A 633 -21.80 -2.78 -18.80
CA ASN A 633 -21.83 -4.22 -18.62
C ASN A 633 -21.64 -4.94 -19.96
N GLN A 634 -22.38 -4.55 -21.01
CA GLN A 634 -22.20 -5.07 -22.37
C GLN A 634 -20.75 -4.90 -22.86
N GLN A 635 -20.16 -3.73 -22.64
CA GLN A 635 -18.77 -3.47 -23.01
C GLN A 635 -17.75 -4.26 -22.19
N MET A 636 -18.03 -4.57 -20.94
CA MET A 636 -17.18 -5.47 -20.16
C MET A 636 -17.10 -6.87 -20.77
N TYR A 637 -18.18 -7.35 -21.37
CA TYR A 637 -18.19 -8.61 -22.15
C TYR A 637 -17.40 -8.49 -23.47
N LEU A 638 -17.59 -7.37 -24.21
CA LEU A 638 -17.02 -7.17 -25.55
C LEU A 638 -15.57 -6.64 -25.55
N ALA A 639 -15.12 -6.03 -24.47
CA ALA A 639 -13.87 -5.26 -24.42
C ALA A 639 -12.65 -6.12 -24.13
N GLY A 640 -12.19 -6.92 -25.06
CA GLY A 640 -10.91 -7.60 -24.99
C GLY A 640 -10.89 -8.83 -24.04
N SER A 641 -9.68 -9.30 -23.71
CA SER A 641 -9.50 -10.48 -22.88
C SER A 641 -9.84 -10.23 -21.40
N ARG A 642 -10.04 -11.30 -20.62
CA ARG A 642 -10.20 -11.24 -19.16
C ARG A 642 -9.00 -10.63 -18.45
N SER A 643 -7.83 -10.66 -19.06
CA SER A 643 -6.60 -10.08 -18.51
C SER A 643 -6.53 -8.56 -18.63
N THR A 644 -7.39 -7.93 -19.46
CA THR A 644 -7.44 -6.48 -19.58
C THR A 644 -8.18 -5.89 -18.37
N PRO A 645 -7.54 -5.05 -17.54
CA PRO A 645 -8.20 -4.37 -16.41
C PRO A 645 -9.33 -3.48 -16.90
N LYS A 646 -10.48 -3.52 -16.22
CA LYS A 646 -11.65 -2.69 -16.54
C LYS A 646 -12.16 -2.06 -15.26
N LEU A 647 -12.20 -0.74 -15.18
CA LEU A 647 -12.60 0.00 -13.97
C LEU A 647 -13.78 0.92 -14.27
N CYS A 648 -14.87 0.74 -13.52
CA CYS A 648 -16.01 1.65 -13.53
C CYS A 648 -16.04 2.44 -12.21
N ILE A 649 -15.86 3.75 -12.29
CA ILE A 649 -15.87 4.67 -11.15
C ILE A 649 -17.24 5.33 -11.04
N ILE A 650 -17.84 5.30 -9.85
CA ILE A 650 -19.15 5.88 -9.58
C ILE A 650 -19.01 6.89 -8.44
N GLU A 651 -19.00 8.18 -8.74
CA GLU A 651 -18.99 9.24 -7.73
C GLU A 651 -20.40 9.66 -7.37
N GLU A 652 -20.79 9.46 -6.10
CA GLU A 652 -22.07 9.86 -5.50
C GLU A 652 -23.34 9.41 -6.25
N ALA A 653 -23.20 8.82 -7.44
CA ALA A 653 -24.34 8.42 -8.27
C ALA A 653 -25.23 7.33 -7.65
N TRP A 654 -24.69 6.54 -6.71
CA TRP A 654 -25.44 5.52 -5.98
C TRP A 654 -26.61 6.12 -5.19
N SER A 655 -26.47 7.36 -4.71
CA SER A 655 -27.58 8.07 -4.02
C SER A 655 -28.77 8.32 -4.95
N LEU A 656 -28.54 8.39 -6.26
CA LEU A 656 -29.54 8.57 -7.29
C LEU A 656 -30.26 7.26 -7.64
N LEU A 657 -29.65 6.13 -7.33
CA LEU A 657 -30.21 4.80 -7.47
C LEU A 657 -31.05 4.40 -6.24
N SER A 658 -30.91 5.13 -5.12
CA SER A 658 -31.71 4.90 -3.91
C SER A 658 -33.20 5.11 -4.20
N GLY A 659 -34.03 4.12 -3.78
CA GLY A 659 -35.46 4.08 -4.12
C GLY A 659 -35.73 3.74 -5.59
N ALA A 660 -34.78 3.18 -6.31
CA ALA A 660 -34.98 2.53 -7.60
C ALA A 660 -35.86 1.26 -7.42
N ASN A 661 -36.44 0.79 -8.52
CA ASN A 661 -37.17 -0.47 -8.49
C ASN A 661 -36.22 -1.65 -8.17
N GLU A 662 -36.81 -2.75 -7.72
CA GLU A 662 -36.07 -3.98 -7.33
C GLU A 662 -35.13 -4.49 -8.43
N GLN A 663 -35.49 -4.30 -9.68
CA GLN A 663 -34.70 -4.73 -10.85
C GLN A 663 -33.39 -3.93 -11.01
N ALA A 664 -33.41 -2.63 -10.81
CA ALA A 664 -32.17 -1.83 -10.83
C ALA A 664 -31.23 -2.23 -9.68
N ARG A 665 -31.78 -2.58 -8.53
CA ARG A 665 -31.07 -3.07 -7.36
C ARG A 665 -30.39 -4.42 -7.65
N GLU A 666 -31.16 -5.36 -8.20
CA GLU A 666 -30.66 -6.67 -8.58
C GLU A 666 -29.57 -6.57 -9.65
N PHE A 667 -29.75 -5.69 -10.63
CA PHE A 667 -28.76 -5.42 -11.68
C PHE A 667 -27.43 -4.90 -11.11
N ILE A 668 -27.47 -3.95 -10.14
CA ILE A 668 -26.25 -3.43 -9.49
C ILE A 668 -25.56 -4.56 -8.74
N ASN A 669 -26.29 -5.33 -7.95
CA ASN A 669 -25.73 -6.46 -7.20
C ASN A 669 -25.10 -7.50 -8.13
N THR A 670 -25.77 -7.84 -9.21
CA THR A 670 -25.29 -8.79 -10.21
C THR A 670 -24.05 -8.21 -10.92
N GLY A 671 -24.07 -6.94 -11.32
CA GLY A 671 -22.96 -6.26 -11.96
C GLY A 671 -21.68 -6.30 -11.12
N TYR A 672 -21.77 -6.01 -9.82
CA TYR A 672 -20.63 -6.07 -8.88
C TYR A 672 -20.06 -7.49 -8.73
N ARG A 673 -20.93 -8.52 -8.73
CA ARG A 673 -20.50 -9.92 -8.63
C ARG A 673 -19.90 -10.44 -9.93
N THR A 674 -20.46 -10.04 -11.07
CA THR A 674 -20.06 -10.55 -12.39
C THR A 674 -18.83 -9.82 -12.94
N ALA A 675 -18.60 -8.56 -12.59
CA ALA A 675 -17.46 -7.77 -13.07
C ALA A 675 -16.12 -8.51 -12.96
N ARG A 676 -15.88 -9.18 -11.83
CA ARG A 676 -14.67 -10.00 -11.59
C ARG A 676 -14.46 -11.06 -12.68
N LYS A 677 -15.53 -11.71 -13.17
CA LYS A 677 -15.43 -12.77 -14.19
C LYS A 677 -14.82 -12.25 -15.51
N PHE A 678 -14.87 -10.94 -15.74
CA PHE A 678 -14.41 -10.26 -16.96
C PHE A 678 -13.20 -9.35 -16.75
N GLY A 679 -12.48 -9.50 -15.63
CA GLY A 679 -11.37 -8.60 -15.27
C GLY A 679 -11.84 -7.18 -14.96
N GLY A 680 -13.11 -7.03 -14.58
CA GLY A 680 -13.73 -5.76 -14.23
C GLY A 680 -13.75 -5.49 -12.73
N ALA A 681 -13.82 -4.20 -12.37
CA ALA A 681 -13.99 -3.71 -11.00
C ALA A 681 -14.87 -2.47 -10.99
N PHE A 682 -15.64 -2.31 -9.93
CA PHE A 682 -16.34 -1.07 -9.61
C PHE A 682 -15.62 -0.33 -8.49
N CYS A 683 -15.52 0.99 -8.62
CA CYS A 683 -15.03 1.88 -7.58
C CYS A 683 -16.15 2.84 -7.18
N THR A 684 -16.78 2.58 -6.04
CA THR A 684 -17.83 3.44 -5.50
C THR A 684 -17.25 4.44 -4.52
N VAL A 685 -17.52 5.72 -4.73
CA VAL A 685 -16.94 6.83 -3.97
C VAL A 685 -18.04 7.58 -3.23
N THR A 686 -17.87 7.78 -1.91
CA THR A 686 -18.81 8.49 -1.03
C THR A 686 -18.14 9.54 -0.17
N GLN A 687 -18.92 10.45 0.44
CA GLN A 687 -18.39 11.50 1.31
C GLN A 687 -18.09 11.04 2.73
N GLY A 688 -18.83 10.05 3.23
CA GLY A 688 -18.64 9.47 4.55
C GLY A 688 -18.88 7.96 4.51
N ILE A 689 -18.34 7.22 5.46
CA ILE A 689 -18.58 5.78 5.55
C ILE A 689 -20.06 5.49 5.84
N GLU A 690 -20.74 6.38 6.58
CA GLU A 690 -22.16 6.31 6.90
C GLU A 690 -23.04 6.30 5.64
N ASP A 691 -22.60 6.92 4.55
CA ASP A 691 -23.32 6.95 3.29
C ASP A 691 -23.54 5.55 2.71
N PHE A 692 -22.56 4.65 2.88
CA PHE A 692 -22.69 3.26 2.45
C PHE A 692 -23.76 2.47 3.22
N PHE A 693 -24.16 2.96 4.37
CA PHE A 693 -25.16 2.30 5.22
C PHE A 693 -26.50 3.04 5.24
N SER A 694 -26.63 4.11 4.43
CA SER A 694 -27.86 4.90 4.33
C SER A 694 -29.02 4.18 3.64
N ASN A 695 -28.71 3.21 2.78
CA ASN A 695 -29.70 2.38 2.07
C ASN A 695 -29.10 1.00 1.70
N GLU A 696 -29.96 0.05 1.31
CA GLU A 696 -29.52 -1.33 1.01
C GLU A 696 -28.66 -1.43 -0.25
N GLU A 697 -28.84 -0.54 -1.23
CA GLU A 697 -28.05 -0.53 -2.47
C GLU A 697 -26.59 -0.10 -2.19
N ALA A 698 -26.41 0.95 -1.43
CA ALA A 698 -25.08 1.43 -1.02
C ALA A 698 -24.37 0.38 -0.15
N LYS A 699 -25.11 -0.24 0.77
CA LYS A 699 -24.61 -1.32 1.62
C LYS A 699 -24.18 -2.54 0.80
N ALA A 700 -24.93 -2.87 -0.26
CA ALA A 700 -24.57 -3.93 -1.17
C ALA A 700 -23.27 -3.62 -1.93
N CYS A 701 -23.06 -2.38 -2.40
CA CYS A 701 -21.80 -1.96 -3.01
C CYS A 701 -20.62 -2.12 -2.03
N TYR A 702 -20.79 -1.71 -0.77
CA TYR A 702 -19.76 -1.86 0.27
C TYR A 702 -19.44 -3.32 0.56
N ASN A 703 -20.47 -4.16 0.72
CA ASN A 703 -20.31 -5.58 1.04
C ASN A 703 -19.72 -6.41 -0.11
N ASN A 704 -19.96 -5.98 -1.36
CA ASN A 704 -19.38 -6.61 -2.56
C ASN A 704 -18.02 -6.01 -2.96
N SER A 705 -17.41 -5.20 -2.11
CA SER A 705 -16.08 -4.64 -2.29
C SER A 705 -15.11 -5.24 -1.28
N ASP A 706 -14.03 -5.87 -1.73
CA ASP A 706 -12.97 -6.39 -0.85
C ASP A 706 -11.91 -5.33 -0.54
N ILE A 707 -11.85 -4.29 -1.39
CA ILE A 707 -10.92 -3.19 -1.22
C ILE A 707 -11.66 -2.01 -0.59
N HIS A 708 -11.27 -1.66 0.64
CA HIS A 708 -11.84 -0.52 1.33
C HIS A 708 -10.78 0.57 1.53
N ILE A 709 -11.02 1.75 0.95
CA ILE A 709 -10.13 2.91 1.08
C ILE A 709 -10.83 3.98 1.91
N ILE A 710 -10.29 4.31 3.07
CA ILE A 710 -10.84 5.29 4.00
C ILE A 710 -9.85 6.45 4.12
N LEU A 711 -10.26 7.62 3.65
CA LEU A 711 -9.54 8.86 3.81
C LEU A 711 -10.03 9.59 5.09
N ARG A 712 -9.65 10.87 5.27
CA ARG A 712 -10.16 11.70 6.34
C ARG A 712 -11.71 11.69 6.34
N GLN A 713 -12.32 11.40 7.49
CA GLN A 713 -13.77 11.36 7.65
C GLN A 713 -14.31 12.67 8.22
N GLY A 714 -15.61 12.90 8.03
CA GLY A 714 -16.38 13.98 8.64
C GLY A 714 -16.99 13.61 10.00
N GLU A 715 -17.94 14.43 10.46
CA GLU A 715 -18.63 14.26 11.76
C GLU A 715 -19.46 12.98 11.84
N GLY A 716 -20.05 12.53 10.71
CA GLY A 716 -20.83 11.28 10.62
C GLY A 716 -20.07 10.02 10.99
N PHE A 717 -18.73 10.07 10.96
CA PHE A 717 -17.89 8.93 11.37
C PHE A 717 -18.08 8.56 12.86
N ASP A 718 -18.28 9.53 13.71
CA ASP A 718 -18.50 9.27 15.14
C ASP A 718 -19.85 8.59 15.38
N GLU A 719 -20.90 9.00 14.67
CA GLU A 719 -22.22 8.36 14.70
C GLU A 719 -22.15 6.93 14.17
N TYR A 720 -21.42 6.72 13.06
CA TYR A 720 -21.20 5.38 12.52
C TYR A 720 -20.51 4.45 13.52
N LEU A 721 -19.47 4.94 14.24
CA LEU A 721 -18.75 4.15 15.25
C LEU A 721 -19.63 3.79 16.47
N ILE A 722 -20.58 4.67 16.85
CA ILE A 722 -21.56 4.36 17.91
C ILE A 722 -22.46 3.20 17.50
N GLN A 723 -22.90 3.17 16.23
CA GLN A 723 -23.76 2.13 15.69
C GLN A 723 -23.00 0.82 15.39
N ASN A 724 -21.71 0.92 15.10
CA ASN A 724 -20.85 -0.19 14.69
C ASN A 724 -19.52 -0.20 15.50
N PRO A 725 -19.56 -0.51 16.81
CA PRO A 725 -18.42 -0.36 17.71
C PRO A 725 -17.23 -1.26 17.34
N ASP A 726 -17.50 -2.40 16.71
CA ASP A 726 -16.48 -3.39 16.33
C ASP A 726 -15.95 -3.22 14.88
N ALA A 727 -16.41 -2.20 14.14
CA ALA A 727 -16.00 -1.98 12.75
C ALA A 727 -14.50 -1.62 12.62
N PHE A 728 -13.95 -0.93 13.63
CA PHE A 728 -12.56 -0.52 13.70
C PHE A 728 -12.01 -0.70 15.11
N SER A 729 -10.77 -1.16 15.21
CA SER A 729 -10.07 -1.19 16.49
C SER A 729 -9.91 0.24 17.08
N PRO A 730 -9.78 0.39 18.41
CA PRO A 730 -9.56 1.70 19.01
C PRO A 730 -8.32 2.44 18.47
N PHE A 731 -7.33 1.70 18.00
CA PHE A 731 -6.15 2.26 17.34
C PHE A 731 -6.52 2.86 15.97
N GLU A 732 -7.23 2.12 15.12
CA GLU A 732 -7.67 2.58 13.80
C GLU A 732 -8.57 3.81 13.88
N GLN A 733 -9.53 3.79 14.81
CA GLN A 733 -10.40 4.94 15.06
C GLN A 733 -9.62 6.22 15.35
N ARG A 734 -8.64 6.14 16.27
CA ARG A 734 -7.78 7.28 16.60
C ARG A 734 -6.91 7.72 15.43
N LEU A 735 -6.43 6.77 14.63
CA LEU A 735 -5.58 7.08 13.47
C LEU A 735 -6.37 7.76 12.36
N ILE A 736 -7.54 7.23 11.98
CA ILE A 736 -8.41 7.83 10.96
C ILE A 736 -8.84 9.25 11.37
N LYS A 737 -9.21 9.45 12.64
CA LYS A 737 -9.54 10.79 13.18
C LYS A 737 -8.37 11.78 13.17
N SER A 738 -7.14 11.29 13.12
CA SER A 738 -5.93 12.12 13.05
C SER A 738 -5.55 12.56 11.63
N PHE A 739 -6.25 12.07 10.60
CA PHE A 739 -5.97 12.46 9.21
C PHE A 739 -6.29 13.94 8.98
N ALA A 740 -5.31 14.69 8.52
CA ALA A 740 -5.44 16.12 8.27
C ALA A 740 -6.15 16.40 6.93
N PRO A 741 -6.79 17.57 6.76
CA PRO A 741 -7.26 18.04 5.47
C PRO A 741 -6.09 18.13 4.47
N SER A 742 -6.31 17.65 3.22
CA SER A 742 -5.23 17.60 2.22
C SER A 742 -4.68 18.98 1.83
N ALA A 743 -5.54 20.00 1.83
CA ALA A 743 -5.13 21.38 1.57
C ALA A 743 -4.18 21.96 2.64
N GLU A 744 -4.31 21.54 3.90
CA GLU A 744 -3.46 21.97 5.01
C GLU A 744 -2.15 21.17 5.08
N ALA A 745 -2.26 19.85 4.87
CA ALA A 745 -1.12 18.95 4.96
C ALA A 745 -0.23 18.99 3.70
N GLY A 746 -0.83 19.16 2.51
CA GLY A 746 -0.18 19.02 1.22
C GLY A 746 -0.08 17.58 0.75
N TYR A 747 -0.78 16.64 1.42
CA TYR A 747 -0.92 15.22 1.07
C TYR A 747 -2.26 14.69 1.58
N SER A 748 -2.71 13.57 1.05
CA SER A 748 -3.86 12.83 1.57
C SER A 748 -3.40 11.63 2.38
N SER A 749 -4.12 11.30 3.45
CA SER A 749 -3.87 10.09 4.24
C SER A 749 -4.96 9.07 3.98
N ALA A 750 -4.58 7.82 3.79
CA ALA A 750 -5.48 6.72 3.48
C ALA A 750 -5.23 5.50 4.37
N ARG A 751 -6.33 4.89 4.85
CA ARG A 751 -6.35 3.50 5.32
C ARG A 751 -6.85 2.65 4.17
N ILE A 752 -6.10 1.62 3.80
CA ILE A 752 -6.46 0.68 2.74
C ILE A 752 -6.55 -0.72 3.35
N LYS A 753 -7.72 -1.37 3.17
CA LYS A 753 -7.90 -2.80 3.42
C LYS A 753 -7.96 -3.50 2.08
N ALA A 754 -7.05 -4.42 1.82
CA ALA A 754 -6.97 -5.19 0.58
C ALA A 754 -6.24 -6.51 0.84
N GLY A 755 -6.67 -7.62 0.22
CA GLY A 755 -6.01 -8.92 0.33
C GLY A 755 -5.84 -9.43 1.76
N GLY A 756 -6.79 -9.11 2.65
CA GLY A 756 -6.71 -9.49 4.07
C GLY A 756 -5.82 -8.59 4.94
N HIS A 757 -5.11 -7.63 4.36
CA HIS A 757 -4.22 -6.71 5.06
C HIS A 757 -4.85 -5.32 5.22
N VAL A 758 -4.47 -4.65 6.31
CA VAL A 758 -4.82 -3.24 6.56
C VAL A 758 -3.53 -2.43 6.58
N THR A 759 -3.46 -1.43 5.71
CA THR A 759 -2.27 -0.60 5.51
C THR A 759 -2.62 0.88 5.60
N TYR A 760 -1.62 1.71 5.89
CA TYR A 760 -1.78 3.14 6.06
C TYR A 760 -0.78 3.88 5.19
N HIS A 761 -1.29 4.79 4.35
CA HIS A 761 -0.52 5.43 3.30
C HIS A 761 -0.68 6.95 3.30
N ARG A 762 0.25 7.63 2.64
CA ARG A 762 0.15 9.03 2.25
C ARG A 762 0.27 9.13 0.74
N PHE A 763 -0.60 9.92 0.15
CA PHE A 763 -0.59 10.20 -1.27
C PHE A 763 -0.07 11.63 -1.51
N PHE A 764 0.97 11.74 -2.34
CA PHE A 764 1.61 12.98 -2.74
C PHE A 764 1.52 13.11 -4.26
N ALA A 765 0.78 14.09 -4.76
CA ALA A 765 0.71 14.35 -6.20
C ALA A 765 1.85 15.27 -6.64
N SER A 766 2.44 14.99 -7.80
CA SER A 766 3.42 15.88 -8.44
C SER A 766 2.78 17.23 -8.80
N PRO A 767 3.55 18.34 -8.94
CA PRO A 767 3.00 19.66 -9.28
C PRO A 767 2.12 19.68 -10.55
N VAL A 768 2.48 18.88 -11.56
CA VAL A 768 1.69 18.77 -12.81
C VAL A 768 0.37 18.05 -12.54
N LYS A 769 0.39 16.93 -11.82
CA LYS A 769 -0.83 16.20 -11.45
C LYS A 769 -1.71 17.00 -10.49
N ARG A 770 -1.13 17.82 -9.60
CA ARG A 770 -1.94 18.77 -8.81
C ARG A 770 -2.76 19.70 -9.68
N ALA A 771 -2.18 20.33 -10.70
CA ALA A 771 -2.90 21.19 -11.61
C ALA A 771 -3.93 20.44 -12.46
N MET A 772 -3.59 19.21 -12.89
CA MET A 772 -4.47 18.36 -13.69
C MET A 772 -5.70 17.90 -12.90
N PHE A 773 -5.52 17.45 -11.67
CA PHE A 773 -6.57 16.86 -10.83
C PHE A 773 -7.33 17.88 -9.98
N SER A 774 -6.82 19.11 -9.87
CA SER A 774 -7.42 20.14 -9.02
C SER A 774 -8.82 20.54 -9.47
N THR A 775 -9.75 20.53 -8.53
CA THR A 775 -11.11 21.06 -8.64
C THR A 775 -11.25 22.41 -7.94
N GLU A 776 -10.16 22.97 -7.41
CA GLU A 776 -10.15 24.28 -6.77
C GLU A 776 -10.59 25.36 -7.78
N PRO A 777 -11.62 26.15 -7.48
CA PRO A 777 -12.21 27.06 -8.47
C PRO A 777 -11.20 27.97 -9.19
N LYS A 778 -10.23 28.54 -8.46
CA LYS A 778 -9.22 29.44 -9.04
C LYS A 778 -8.29 28.73 -10.02
N GLU A 779 -7.87 27.52 -9.70
CA GLU A 779 -6.98 26.73 -10.53
C GLU A 779 -7.72 26.18 -11.75
N PHE A 780 -8.95 25.73 -11.53
CA PHE A 780 -9.82 25.24 -12.60
C PHE A 780 -10.15 26.33 -13.60
N GLU A 781 -10.61 27.52 -13.15
CA GLU A 781 -10.90 28.68 -14.03
C GLU A 781 -9.65 29.12 -14.78
N TYR A 782 -8.51 29.21 -14.15
CA TYR A 782 -7.27 29.61 -14.81
C TYR A 782 -6.91 28.68 -15.97
N CYS A 783 -6.97 27.37 -15.74
CA CYS A 783 -6.72 26.33 -16.75
C CYS A 783 -7.76 26.41 -17.90
N GLU A 784 -9.05 26.51 -17.58
CA GLU A 784 -10.14 26.65 -18.56
C GLU A 784 -9.99 27.92 -19.42
N ASN A 785 -9.59 29.04 -18.83
CA ASN A 785 -9.38 30.29 -19.56
C ASN A 785 -8.23 30.17 -20.56
N LEU A 786 -7.12 29.53 -20.19
CA LEU A 786 -6.03 29.25 -21.12
C LEU A 786 -6.48 28.32 -22.26
N TYR A 787 -7.25 27.28 -21.95
CA TYR A 787 -7.79 26.37 -22.96
C TYR A 787 -8.75 27.12 -23.94
N LYS A 788 -9.64 27.98 -23.42
CA LYS A 788 -10.53 28.82 -24.23
C LYS A 788 -9.80 29.86 -25.10
N GLN A 789 -8.59 30.28 -24.68
CA GLN A 789 -7.71 31.17 -25.46
C GLN A 789 -6.99 30.44 -26.62
N GLY A 790 -7.22 29.13 -26.79
CA GLY A 790 -6.67 28.32 -27.89
C GLY A 790 -5.35 27.61 -27.57
N HIS A 791 -4.90 27.60 -26.32
CA HIS A 791 -3.81 26.75 -25.91
C HIS A 791 -4.25 25.28 -25.95
N SER A 792 -3.31 24.33 -26.20
CA SER A 792 -3.61 22.92 -25.97
C SER A 792 -3.90 22.68 -24.48
N LEU A 793 -4.73 21.69 -24.15
CA LEU A 793 -5.07 21.38 -22.77
C LEU A 793 -3.81 21.04 -21.95
N GLU A 794 -2.88 20.29 -22.53
CA GLU A 794 -1.60 19.97 -21.92
C GLU A 794 -0.81 21.23 -21.53
N ARG A 795 -0.68 22.19 -22.46
CA ARG A 795 0.00 23.44 -22.19
C ARG A 795 -0.74 24.30 -21.16
N ALA A 796 -2.07 24.28 -21.16
CA ALA A 796 -2.87 24.94 -20.13
C ALA A 796 -2.62 24.37 -18.74
N ILE A 797 -2.53 23.04 -18.60
CA ILE A 797 -2.20 22.35 -17.36
C ILE A 797 -0.77 22.71 -16.90
N GLU A 798 0.22 22.69 -17.78
CA GLU A 798 1.60 23.06 -17.46
C GLU A 798 1.72 24.52 -16.98
N GLN A 799 1.07 25.45 -17.66
CA GLN A 799 1.06 26.85 -17.25
C GLN A 799 0.33 27.05 -15.93
N THR A 800 -0.76 26.33 -15.69
CA THR A 800 -1.47 26.33 -14.40
C THR A 800 -0.57 25.80 -13.29
N SER A 801 0.11 24.69 -13.53
CA SER A 801 1.09 24.13 -12.59
C SER A 801 2.20 25.15 -12.26
N ARG A 802 2.75 25.80 -13.25
CA ARG A 802 3.81 26.80 -13.06
C ARG A 802 3.31 28.07 -12.35
N HIS A 803 2.07 28.46 -12.61
CA HIS A 803 1.49 29.64 -11.97
C HIS A 803 1.25 29.43 -10.47
N PHE A 804 0.66 28.29 -10.09
CA PHE A 804 0.26 28.03 -8.70
C PHE A 804 1.34 27.32 -7.88
N TYR A 805 2.20 26.50 -8.50
CA TYR A 805 3.21 25.66 -7.86
C TYR A 805 4.66 25.98 -8.30
N GLY A 806 4.89 27.14 -8.95
CA GLY A 806 6.19 27.50 -9.52
C GLY A 806 7.34 27.46 -8.52
N LYS A 807 7.11 27.85 -7.26
CA LYS A 807 8.12 27.78 -6.20
C LYS A 807 8.55 26.35 -5.88
N ASP A 808 7.60 25.42 -5.89
CA ASP A 808 7.85 23.99 -5.66
C ASP A 808 8.63 23.42 -6.86
N ILE A 809 8.25 23.78 -8.08
CA ILE A 809 8.92 23.38 -9.32
C ILE A 809 10.34 23.94 -9.38
N ASP A 810 10.56 25.19 -8.98
CA ASP A 810 11.91 25.79 -8.97
C ASP A 810 12.81 25.14 -7.91
N ALA A 811 12.30 24.82 -6.73
CA ALA A 811 13.03 24.08 -5.70
C ALA A 811 13.43 22.68 -6.18
N PHE A 812 12.52 22.01 -6.86
CA PHE A 812 12.70 20.71 -7.47
C PHE A 812 13.76 20.75 -8.59
N ASN A 813 13.66 21.70 -9.54
CA ASN A 813 14.61 21.86 -10.64
C ASN A 813 16.02 22.25 -10.14
N GLN A 814 16.12 23.09 -9.11
CA GLN A 814 17.41 23.44 -8.49
C GLN A 814 18.09 22.23 -7.85
N ALA A 815 17.33 21.37 -7.18
CA ALA A 815 17.87 20.17 -6.54
C ALA A 815 18.36 19.13 -7.57
N ILE A 816 17.63 18.93 -8.67
CA ILE A 816 18.04 18.08 -9.79
C ILE A 816 19.25 18.65 -10.50
N GLY A 817 19.28 19.95 -10.79
CA GLY A 817 20.39 20.63 -11.44
C GLY A 817 21.66 20.69 -10.58
N ALA A 818 21.53 20.62 -9.26
CA ALA A 818 22.66 20.51 -8.34
C ALA A 818 23.18 19.07 -8.17
N SER A 819 22.39 18.07 -8.60
CA SER A 819 22.75 16.65 -8.57
C SER A 819 23.29 16.14 -9.92
N ALA A 820 23.11 16.92 -11.00
CA ALA A 820 23.65 16.67 -12.34
C ALA A 820 24.97 17.45 -12.52
#